data_e51be84b8150c6435a68d52f7d1de678
#
_entry.id   e51be84b8150c6435a68d52f7d1de678
#
_cell.length_a   1.000
_cell.length_b   1.000
_cell.length_c   1.000
_cell.angle_alpha   90.00
_cell.angle_beta   90.00
_cell.angle_gamma   90.00
#
_symmetry.space_group_name_H-M   'P 1'
#
loop_
_entity.id
_entity.type
_entity.pdbx_description
1 polymer ?
#
loop_
_entity_poly.entity_id
_entity_poly.type
_entity_poly.pdbx_seq_one_letter_code
_entity_poly.pdbx_strand_id
1 'polypeptide(L)'
;MNAARLGMLKMSEKGMSWHWWCTCGTCYIFDWQRTYIMLETFKRTRMYTAIAVITLSAVSIGCTHNTNDPQNVRTASDITSETTTNADNSTASLNTSLFNVDYERFTLDNGLTVVLHVDRSDPVAAVALTAHVGSAREKEGRTGFAHLFEHLLFLESENLGKGGLDKLSAKIGGSGANGSTSRDSTNYFQTVPIDALEKMIWAEADKLGFFINTVTDPVLAKEKQVVKNEKRQSVDNRPYGHNQYVIDKNLYPEGHPYSWQVIGSLDDLQNATLADVKEFFKKWYVPNNVVLTIAGDINVNQTKAWVKKYFDEIPAGEQINKLPPQPAKLNETIKRFHIDNFAQAPLLTMVWPTVPEYHDDYYPLQVLSQYLSQGKNAPLNKVLVDEKKLTSDVYLYGYDAEIAGQLQLQVMAFNGVNLNTVADGVNEAFARFEKDGISSKDLARIKAGQETEFYQGLSSVLGKGFQLAQYEIFAGGAEFISQDVQKILGVSQQDVMRVYSTYIKDKPFVATSFVPKGQQELVLSGSTEANVVEEQIVAGAEESFDASVAAEYERTPSSFDRTKEPAYGESIEVTPPKVWQNTLSSGIKITGIANDEVPLVAFELKLDGGMLLDSVGKTGTANLLAATLLKGTAEKTPEQLEQEIELLGASLEASASETDITISGTVLSKHYSDLMQLVTEVILSPRFDEQEFELAKDDTINQIEQIKANPNAIASVEFKTLLYGDAHPFAKTVLGDKKSVNDITLDDLKGYYEKYFTPSLAKFHVVGDIKQQDVVKSLAPLNARWLPKDVTFAKVPEPKLPESAQLFFYDVPGAKQSVLYFGHSAPNVTHDDAYKVSVMNYRLGGGGFASQLMQELRENKGYTYGIRSSFSSDKYTGEFTIRSAVRSNVTLEATQAIMDILAEFGANYSDEDLGVTKGFTLKSGARAFETLGAKLSMVSEISDFGLPNDYVLQQEAEVKALTVGEIKRLYGKYVHPDRMIYLIVGDKDTQFERLQALGLGQPTLLNP
;
A
#
# COMPACT_ATOMS: atom_id res chain seq x y z
N MET A 1 -9.48 0.54 -61.68
CA MET A 1 -10.82 0.91 -62.18
C MET A 1 -11.83 0.58 -61.09
N ASN A 2 -12.43 1.63 -60.60
CA ASN A 2 -13.72 1.75 -59.93
C ASN A 2 -13.95 0.91 -58.67
N ALA A 3 -14.04 1.51 -57.57
CA ALA A 3 -14.85 2.61 -57.01
C ALA A 3 -15.98 2.09 -56.14
N ALA A 4 -15.81 2.34 -54.84
CA ALA A 4 -16.69 3.08 -53.99
C ALA A 4 -18.10 2.53 -53.64
N ARG A 5 -18.34 2.40 -52.37
CA ARG A 5 -19.36 3.23 -51.68
C ARG A 5 -19.36 3.07 -50.17
N LEU A 6 -19.12 4.20 -49.57
CA LEU A 6 -19.45 4.62 -48.21
C LEU A 6 -20.82 4.16 -47.72
N GLY A 7 -20.85 3.77 -46.47
CA GLY A 7 -22.03 3.83 -45.63
C GLY A 7 -21.63 4.43 -44.28
N MET A 8 -21.77 5.74 -44.15
CA MET A 8 -21.68 6.44 -42.86
C MET A 8 -22.89 6.05 -42.01
N LEU A 9 -22.62 5.55 -40.82
CA LEU A 9 -23.55 5.64 -39.72
C LEU A 9 -22.87 6.44 -38.60
N LYS A 10 -23.42 7.62 -38.39
CA LYS A 10 -23.13 8.46 -37.23
C LYS A 10 -23.52 7.68 -35.96
N MET A 11 -22.59 7.48 -35.06
CA MET A 11 -22.91 7.26 -33.68
C MET A 11 -22.38 8.43 -32.84
N SER A 12 -23.28 8.90 -32.02
CA SER A 12 -23.11 10.04 -31.12
C SER A 12 -22.16 9.72 -29.98
N GLU A 13 -21.26 10.63 -29.76
CA GLU A 13 -20.40 10.73 -28.60
C GLU A 13 -21.21 10.89 -27.30
N LYS A 14 -20.91 10.07 -26.30
CA LYS A 14 -21.03 10.44 -24.89
C LYS A 14 -19.95 9.75 -24.09
N GLY A 15 -19.23 10.54 -23.37
CA GLY A 15 -17.99 10.37 -22.69
C GLY A 15 -17.98 9.50 -21.44
N MET A 16 -16.81 9.19 -21.04
CA MET A 16 -16.44 8.22 -19.99
C MET A 16 -15.55 8.82 -18.94
N SER A 17 -15.60 8.29 -17.77
CA SER A 17 -14.85 8.72 -16.59
C SER A 17 -14.06 7.63 -15.88
N TRP A 18 -13.17 8.04 -15.05
CA TRP A 18 -12.16 7.21 -14.43
C TRP A 18 -12.21 7.23 -12.91
N HIS A 19 -12.14 6.03 -12.32
CA HIS A 19 -11.83 5.87 -10.91
C HIS A 19 -10.73 4.84 -10.73
N TRP A 20 -9.71 5.21 -9.98
CA TRP A 20 -8.76 4.27 -9.45
C TRP A 20 -9.26 3.76 -8.10
N TRP A 21 -9.90 2.62 -8.12
CA TRP A 21 -10.03 1.77 -6.95
C TRP A 21 -9.60 0.37 -7.31
N CYS A 22 -8.41 0.01 -6.85
CA CYS A 22 -8.09 -1.38 -6.73
C CYS A 22 -8.66 -1.89 -5.40
N THR A 23 -9.90 -2.30 -5.40
CA THR A 23 -10.38 -3.17 -4.33
C THR A 23 -9.76 -4.54 -4.52
N CYS A 24 -9.05 -4.96 -3.50
CA CYS A 24 -8.53 -6.29 -3.37
C CYS A 24 -9.64 -7.32 -3.56
N GLY A 25 -9.71 -7.93 -4.73
CA GLY A 25 -10.29 -9.25 -4.82
C GLY A 25 -9.32 -10.24 -4.17
N THR A 26 -9.82 -10.91 -3.16
CA THR A 26 -9.29 -12.15 -2.59
C THR A 26 -7.79 -12.21 -2.33
N CYS A 27 -7.41 -11.93 -1.13
CA CYS A 27 -6.10 -12.30 -0.62
C CYS A 27 -6.21 -13.37 0.45
N TYR A 28 -6.11 -14.60 0.03
CA TYR A 28 -5.51 -15.62 0.87
C TYR A 28 -4.06 -15.73 0.51
N ILE A 29 -3.24 -14.94 1.15
CA ILE A 29 -1.79 -15.05 1.03
C ILE A 29 -1.20 -14.72 2.39
N PHE A 30 -0.44 -15.66 2.86
CA PHE A 30 0.43 -15.58 4.01
C PHE A 30 1.11 -14.22 4.19
N ASP A 31 1.24 -13.83 5.40
CA ASP A 31 1.80 -12.70 6.14
C ASP A 31 2.63 -11.62 5.40
N TRP A 32 3.29 -11.94 4.31
CA TRP A 32 4.08 -10.97 3.53
C TRP A 32 3.22 -10.02 2.68
N GLN A 33 2.09 -10.50 2.18
CA GLN A 33 1.13 -9.61 1.53
C GLN A 33 0.34 -8.78 2.56
N ARG A 34 0.19 -9.27 3.79
CA ARG A 34 -0.49 -8.49 4.83
C ARG A 34 0.31 -7.27 5.27
N THR A 35 1.65 -7.36 5.37
CA THR A 35 2.47 -6.17 5.63
C THR A 35 2.55 -5.26 4.38
N TYR A 36 2.56 -5.82 3.19
CA TYR A 36 2.52 -5.06 1.94
C TYR A 36 1.09 -4.60 1.60
N ILE A 37 0.06 -5.37 1.97
CA ILE A 37 -1.36 -4.98 1.82
C ILE A 37 -1.77 -4.03 2.95
N MET A 38 -1.20 -4.13 4.13
CA MET A 38 -1.33 -3.04 5.11
C MET A 38 -0.57 -1.79 4.66
N LEU A 39 0.61 -1.90 4.09
CA LEU A 39 1.25 -0.78 3.41
C LEU A 39 0.49 -0.38 2.12
N GLU A 40 -0.22 -1.27 1.44
CA GLU A 40 -1.07 -0.95 0.30
C GLU A 40 -2.54 -0.67 0.66
N THR A 41 -3.15 -1.24 1.68
CA THR A 41 -4.42 -0.80 2.27
C THR A 41 -4.19 0.46 3.10
N PHE A 42 -3.09 0.56 3.79
CA PHE A 42 -2.52 1.81 4.30
C PHE A 42 -2.13 2.76 3.16
N LYS A 43 -1.63 2.33 2.02
CA LYS A 43 -1.44 3.17 0.83
C LYS A 43 -2.75 3.51 0.14
N ARG A 44 -3.85 2.81 0.31
CA ARG A 44 -5.11 3.06 -0.40
C ARG A 44 -6.10 3.90 0.39
N THR A 45 -6.28 3.71 1.65
CA THR A 45 -6.88 4.72 2.54
C THR A 45 -5.94 5.94 2.65
N ARG A 46 -4.65 5.78 2.45
CA ARG A 46 -3.58 6.76 2.42
C ARG A 46 -3.00 7.05 1.04
N MET A 47 -3.52 6.58 -0.07
CA MET A 47 -3.25 7.26 -1.33
C MET A 47 -3.97 8.59 -1.39
N TYR A 48 -4.92 8.79 -0.52
CA TYR A 48 -5.54 10.11 -0.25
C TYR A 48 -4.91 10.85 0.93
N THR A 49 -4.14 10.19 1.81
CA THR A 49 -3.47 10.85 2.95
C THR A 49 -2.01 10.44 3.11
N ALA A 50 -1.53 9.36 2.56
CA ALA A 50 -0.17 8.84 2.75
C ALA A 50 0.82 9.25 1.67
N ILE A 51 0.43 10.04 0.71
CA ILE A 51 1.37 10.99 0.09
C ILE A 51 1.70 12.10 1.09
N ALA A 52 0.89 12.30 2.12
CA ALA A 52 1.08 13.31 3.17
C ALA A 52 1.84 12.85 4.41
N VAL A 53 2.11 11.57 4.62
CA VAL A 53 2.75 11.05 5.84
C VAL A 53 4.20 10.57 5.64
N ILE A 54 4.74 10.64 4.43
CA ILE A 54 6.17 10.33 4.18
C ILE A 54 7.03 11.58 4.08
N THR A 55 6.52 12.73 4.47
CA THR A 55 7.35 13.92 4.54
C THR A 55 6.97 14.75 5.74
N LEU A 56 7.73 14.67 6.76
CA LEU A 56 7.61 15.53 7.92
C LEU A 56 8.93 16.20 8.23
N SER A 57 8.97 17.49 8.34
CA SER A 57 9.94 18.16 9.19
C SER A 57 9.88 19.65 9.28
N ALA A 58 10.02 20.01 10.42
CA ALA A 58 10.83 21.00 11.17
C ALA A 58 10.66 22.49 10.91
N VAL A 59 10.67 23.25 11.95
CA VAL A 59 11.59 24.38 12.21
C VAL A 59 11.53 24.84 13.65
N SER A 60 12.71 25.04 14.21
CA SER A 60 13.00 25.80 15.43
C SER A 60 13.41 27.23 15.11
N ILE A 61 12.99 28.19 15.87
CA ILE A 61 13.72 29.44 16.10
C ILE A 61 13.62 29.83 17.58
N GLY A 62 14.69 29.94 18.16
CA GLY A 62 15.27 30.50 19.22
C GLY A 62 15.37 32.01 19.28
N CYS A 63 15.56 32.49 20.47
CA CYS A 63 16.30 33.63 20.99
C CYS A 63 15.57 34.22 22.18
N THR A 64 16.08 34.48 23.23
CA THR A 64 17.28 34.79 23.95
C THR A 64 16.96 35.16 25.40
N HIS A 65 17.75 34.67 26.33
CA HIS A 65 18.24 35.31 27.58
C HIS A 65 17.23 36.03 28.50
N ASN A 66 17.06 35.62 29.74
CA ASN A 66 18.01 35.79 30.82
C ASN A 66 17.55 35.26 32.19
N THR A 67 18.43 34.54 32.81
CA THR A 67 18.80 34.38 34.23
C THR A 67 17.80 34.66 35.36
N ASN A 68 17.61 33.69 36.18
CA ASN A 68 17.92 33.55 37.61
C ASN A 68 16.90 32.75 38.40
N ASP A 69 17.39 31.73 38.95
CA ASP A 69 16.96 30.85 40.05
C ASP A 69 16.86 31.64 41.39
N PRO A 70 16.42 31.12 42.54
CA PRO A 70 15.71 29.86 42.86
C PRO A 70 14.62 29.96 44.00
N GLN A 71 13.99 28.79 44.27
CA GLN A 71 13.43 28.34 45.56
C GLN A 71 12.08 28.92 46.07
N ASN A 72 11.00 28.13 46.19
CA ASN A 72 10.65 27.49 47.49
C ASN A 72 9.24 26.84 47.45
N VAL A 73 9.25 25.64 47.98
CA VAL A 73 8.22 24.82 48.63
C VAL A 73 7.13 25.61 49.37
N ARG A 74 5.81 25.19 49.18
CA ARG A 74 4.90 24.78 50.24
C ARG A 74 3.44 24.70 49.81
N THR A 75 2.88 23.51 49.93
CA THR A 75 1.68 23.02 50.64
C THR A 75 0.34 23.73 50.49
N ALA A 76 -0.61 22.92 50.17
CA ALA A 76 -2.06 22.81 50.35
C ALA A 76 -2.75 23.78 51.34
N SER A 77 -3.94 24.23 51.05
CA SER A 77 -5.21 23.89 51.70
C SER A 77 -6.34 24.86 51.38
N ASP A 78 -7.49 24.32 51.03
CA ASP A 78 -8.89 24.70 51.31
C ASP A 78 -9.37 26.18 51.33
N ILE A 79 -10.49 26.45 50.64
CA ILE A 79 -11.82 26.73 51.20
C ILE A 79 -12.77 27.41 50.17
N THR A 80 -13.90 26.71 49.95
CA THR A 80 -15.30 27.09 49.76
C THR A 80 -15.74 28.29 48.91
N SER A 81 -16.63 27.89 47.98
CA SER A 81 -17.94 28.40 47.58
C SER A 81 -18.21 29.91 47.48
N GLU A 82 -18.71 30.30 46.31
CA GLU A 82 -20.05 30.97 46.19
C GLU A 82 -20.54 30.92 44.71
N THR A 83 -21.83 30.62 44.62
CA THR A 83 -22.63 30.48 43.44
C THR A 83 -23.00 31.86 42.84
N THR A 84 -22.83 32.03 41.51
CA THR A 84 -23.72 32.89 40.75
C THR A 84 -23.92 32.34 39.35
N THR A 85 -25.14 32.08 39.01
CA THR A 85 -25.67 31.67 37.69
C THR A 85 -25.49 32.78 36.68
N ASN A 86 -24.98 32.38 35.49
CA ASN A 86 -25.44 32.93 34.21
C ASN A 86 -25.20 31.98 33.05
N ALA A 87 -26.13 32.01 32.13
CA ALA A 87 -26.42 31.05 31.08
C ALA A 87 -25.41 31.00 29.93
N ASP A 88 -25.40 29.82 29.32
CA ASP A 88 -25.09 29.50 27.93
C ASP A 88 -23.75 29.99 27.34
N ASN A 89 -22.78 29.13 27.47
CA ASN A 89 -21.83 28.77 26.39
C ASN A 89 -21.33 27.37 26.66
N SER A 90 -22.00 26.36 26.11
CA SER A 90 -21.51 24.98 26.13
C SER A 90 -20.41 24.84 25.10
N THR A 91 -19.23 25.36 25.40
CA THR A 91 -17.99 24.76 24.92
C THR A 91 -17.81 23.45 25.69
N ALA A 92 -18.19 22.35 25.08
CA ALA A 92 -17.78 21.04 25.55
C ALA A 92 -16.24 21.07 25.66
N SER A 93 -15.74 21.14 26.86
CA SER A 93 -14.34 20.86 27.14
C SER A 93 -14.13 19.39 26.78
N LEU A 94 -13.49 19.18 25.65
CA LEU A 94 -12.95 17.88 25.27
C LEU A 94 -11.99 17.44 26.38
N ASN A 95 -12.48 16.60 27.30
CA ASN A 95 -11.63 15.80 28.17
C ASN A 95 -11.01 14.71 27.28
N THR A 96 -10.10 15.09 26.41
CA THR A 96 -9.18 14.19 25.80
C THR A 96 -8.18 13.80 26.88
N SER A 97 -8.33 12.62 27.46
CA SER A 97 -7.19 11.93 28.01
C SER A 97 -6.25 11.73 26.80
N LEU A 98 -5.29 12.62 26.66
CA LEU A 98 -4.33 12.61 25.56
C LEU A 98 -3.70 11.22 25.54
N PHE A 99 -3.91 10.49 24.45
CA PHE A 99 -3.19 9.24 24.21
C PHE A 99 -1.71 9.62 24.19
N ASN A 100 -0.96 9.04 25.09
CA ASN A 100 0.47 9.30 25.25
C ASN A 100 1.23 8.05 24.86
N VAL A 101 2.15 8.17 23.92
CA VAL A 101 3.11 7.12 23.59
C VAL A 101 4.34 7.34 24.48
N ASP A 102 4.42 6.59 25.57
CA ASP A 102 5.58 6.66 26.46
C ASP A 102 6.85 6.15 25.74
N TYR A 103 7.92 6.90 25.80
CA TYR A 103 9.18 6.51 25.17
C TYR A 103 10.38 6.90 26.06
N GLU A 104 11.49 6.24 25.82
CA GLU A 104 12.77 6.61 26.40
C GLU A 104 13.75 6.99 25.28
N ARG A 105 14.33 8.18 25.39
CA ARG A 105 15.29 8.74 24.43
C ARG A 105 16.67 8.87 25.04
N PHE A 106 17.70 8.45 24.31
CA PHE A 106 19.11 8.70 24.67
C PHE A 106 19.97 8.81 23.41
N THR A 107 21.19 9.35 23.57
CA THR A 107 22.17 9.48 22.49
C THR A 107 23.44 8.77 22.90
N LEU A 108 24.05 8.00 21.99
CA LEU A 108 25.36 7.40 22.18
C LEU A 108 26.48 8.45 22.00
N ASP A 109 27.69 8.14 22.46
CA ASP A 109 28.85 9.05 22.34
C ASP A 109 29.22 9.36 20.88
N ASN A 110 28.89 8.47 19.93
CA ASN A 110 29.06 8.67 18.49
C ASN A 110 27.93 9.46 17.82
N GLY A 111 26.97 9.94 18.59
CA GLY A 111 25.88 10.80 18.12
C GLY A 111 24.65 10.06 17.66
N LEU A 112 24.60 8.71 17.69
CA LEU A 112 23.39 7.95 17.34
C LEU A 112 22.28 8.27 18.35
N THR A 113 21.16 8.78 17.84
CA THR A 113 19.94 8.97 18.63
C THR A 113 19.14 7.69 18.67
N VAL A 114 18.72 7.28 19.87
CA VAL A 114 17.94 6.06 20.08
C VAL A 114 16.63 6.40 20.80
N VAL A 115 15.52 5.90 20.26
CA VAL A 115 14.18 6.05 20.85
C VAL A 115 13.61 4.66 21.11
N LEU A 116 13.24 4.37 22.34
CA LEU A 116 12.67 3.09 22.78
C LEU A 116 11.25 3.29 23.25
N HIS A 117 10.32 2.48 22.74
CA HIS A 117 8.93 2.42 23.18
C HIS A 117 8.58 1.01 23.66
N VAL A 118 7.99 0.92 24.85
CA VAL A 118 7.58 -0.36 25.42
C VAL A 118 6.11 -0.60 25.12
N ASP A 119 5.83 -1.65 24.36
CA ASP A 119 4.51 -2.16 24.07
C ASP A 119 4.49 -3.67 24.32
N ARG A 120 3.60 -4.12 25.19
CA ARG A 120 3.54 -5.53 25.62
C ARG A 120 2.31 -6.27 25.07
N SER A 121 1.67 -5.69 24.07
CA SER A 121 0.45 -6.25 23.47
C SER A 121 0.71 -7.58 22.80
N ASP A 122 1.85 -7.68 22.10
CA ASP A 122 2.27 -8.87 21.36
C ASP A 122 3.80 -9.12 21.58
N PRO A 123 4.28 -10.37 21.51
CA PRO A 123 5.68 -10.71 21.79
C PRO A 123 6.62 -10.39 20.62
N VAL A 124 6.57 -9.16 20.14
CA VAL A 124 7.33 -8.67 18.97
C VAL A 124 8.01 -7.35 19.26
N ALA A 125 9.01 -7.03 18.45
CA ALA A 125 9.61 -5.70 18.42
C ALA A 125 9.87 -5.25 16.98
N ALA A 126 9.52 -4.01 16.67
CA ALA A 126 9.95 -3.33 15.47
C ALA A 126 11.32 -2.67 15.72
N VAL A 127 12.23 -2.85 14.78
CA VAL A 127 13.53 -2.17 14.74
C VAL A 127 13.57 -1.36 13.46
N ALA A 128 13.69 -0.04 13.59
CA ALA A 128 13.77 0.88 12.46
C ALA A 128 15.00 1.77 12.58
N LEU A 129 15.78 1.81 11.50
CA LEU A 129 16.95 2.67 11.34
C LEU A 129 16.61 3.71 10.29
N THR A 130 16.40 4.96 10.73
CA THR A 130 16.04 6.08 9.85
C THR A 130 17.23 7.00 9.66
N ALA A 131 17.76 7.04 8.45
CA ALA A 131 18.83 7.96 8.07
C ALA A 131 18.22 9.26 7.53
N HIS A 132 18.72 10.43 8.05
CA HIS A 132 18.30 11.74 7.57
C HIS A 132 19.00 12.08 6.25
N VAL A 133 18.78 11.21 5.26
CA VAL A 133 19.29 11.32 3.91
C VAL A 133 18.29 10.76 2.92
N GLY A 134 17.88 11.55 1.96
CA GLY A 134 17.05 11.20 0.83
C GLY A 134 17.59 11.87 -0.43
N SER A 135 16.79 11.93 -1.48
CA SER A 135 17.22 12.51 -2.76
C SER A 135 17.61 13.99 -2.65
N ALA A 136 17.11 14.72 -1.65
CA ALA A 136 17.49 16.13 -1.41
C ALA A 136 18.96 16.33 -1.03
N ARG A 137 19.67 15.28 -0.63
CA ARG A 137 21.10 15.33 -0.26
C ARG A 137 22.00 14.96 -1.45
N GLU A 138 21.44 14.64 -2.59
CA GLU A 138 22.14 14.32 -3.84
C GLU A 138 22.66 15.57 -4.53
N LYS A 139 23.40 15.38 -5.60
CA LYS A 139 23.91 16.46 -6.45
C LYS A 139 23.32 16.28 -7.85
N GLU A 140 23.07 17.37 -8.56
CA GLU A 140 22.70 17.32 -9.98
C GLU A 140 23.75 16.54 -10.79
N GLY A 141 23.28 15.65 -11.68
CA GLY A 141 24.12 14.70 -12.41
C GLY A 141 24.56 13.49 -11.58
N ARG A 142 24.04 13.33 -10.36
CA ARG A 142 24.25 12.20 -9.44
C ARG A 142 22.98 11.93 -8.66
N THR A 143 21.84 11.79 -9.37
CA THR A 143 20.53 11.56 -8.78
C THR A 143 20.20 10.05 -8.67
N GLY A 144 19.35 9.67 -7.70
CA GLY A 144 18.98 8.29 -7.43
C GLY A 144 19.93 7.55 -6.47
N PHE A 145 20.89 8.23 -5.87
CA PHE A 145 21.88 7.61 -4.97
C PHE A 145 21.26 7.17 -3.64
N ALA A 146 20.39 7.98 -3.04
CA ALA A 146 19.74 7.62 -1.79
C ALA A 146 18.90 6.34 -1.97
N HIS A 147 18.16 6.24 -3.08
CA HIS A 147 17.38 5.06 -3.42
C HIS A 147 18.28 3.86 -3.78
N LEU A 148 19.36 4.07 -4.53
CA LEU A 148 20.34 3.01 -4.80
C LEU A 148 20.95 2.46 -3.48
N PHE A 149 21.14 3.30 -2.46
CA PHE A 149 21.60 2.86 -1.14
C PHE A 149 20.54 2.09 -0.37
N GLU A 150 19.26 2.41 -0.53
CA GLU A 150 18.20 1.57 0.00
C GLU A 150 18.40 0.11 -0.47
N HIS A 151 18.64 -0.09 -1.76
CA HIS A 151 18.88 -1.42 -2.32
C HIS A 151 20.18 -2.05 -1.83
N LEU A 152 21.29 -1.31 -1.92
CA LEU A 152 22.62 -1.84 -1.62
C LEU A 152 22.73 -2.36 -0.18
N LEU A 153 22.14 -1.68 0.80
CA LEU A 153 22.22 -2.04 2.23
C LEU A 153 21.50 -3.35 2.59
N PHE A 154 20.71 -3.93 1.68
CA PHE A 154 20.11 -5.25 1.85
C PHE A 154 20.98 -6.40 1.36
N LEU A 155 21.99 -6.15 0.49
CA LEU A 155 22.68 -7.20 -0.25
C LEU A 155 23.70 -7.97 0.57
N GLU A 156 24.63 -7.28 1.21
CA GLU A 156 25.74 -7.90 1.90
C GLU A 156 26.30 -6.97 2.98
N SER A 157 26.78 -7.53 4.08
CA SER A 157 27.65 -6.85 5.01
C SER A 157 28.82 -7.74 5.42
N GLU A 158 29.87 -7.15 6.00
CA GLU A 158 31.11 -7.86 6.31
C GLU A 158 30.90 -9.10 7.21
N ASN A 159 29.91 -9.07 8.10
CA ASN A 159 29.72 -10.09 9.12
C ASN A 159 28.51 -11.00 8.84
N LEU A 160 27.50 -10.50 8.14
CA LEU A 160 26.34 -11.29 7.69
C LEU A 160 26.63 -12.04 6.37
N GLY A 161 27.53 -11.49 5.53
CA GLY A 161 27.81 -12.03 4.21
C GLY A 161 26.70 -11.81 3.17
N LYS A 162 26.93 -12.30 1.96
CA LYS A 162 26.03 -12.12 0.81
C LYS A 162 24.65 -12.74 1.08
N GLY A 163 23.59 -11.91 0.97
CA GLY A 163 22.21 -12.27 1.27
C GLY A 163 22.00 -12.68 2.74
N GLY A 164 22.93 -12.32 3.63
CA GLY A 164 22.91 -12.74 5.03
C GLY A 164 21.75 -12.12 5.82
N LEU A 165 21.38 -10.89 5.52
CA LEU A 165 20.25 -10.22 6.17
C LEU A 165 18.92 -10.92 5.86
N ASP A 166 18.67 -11.27 4.61
CA ASP A 166 17.45 -11.97 4.19
C ASP A 166 17.37 -13.37 4.79
N LYS A 167 18.51 -14.10 4.79
CA LYS A 167 18.61 -15.40 5.44
C LYS A 167 18.37 -15.30 6.94
N LEU A 168 18.91 -14.27 7.58
CA LEU A 168 18.67 -14.02 9.00
C LEU A 168 17.20 -13.71 9.25
N SER A 169 16.61 -12.77 8.51
CA SER A 169 15.19 -12.39 8.62
C SER A 169 14.28 -13.61 8.48
N ALA A 170 14.50 -14.44 7.47
CA ALA A 170 13.76 -15.69 7.29
C ALA A 170 13.95 -16.64 8.49
N LYS A 171 15.18 -16.83 8.94
CA LYS A 171 15.52 -17.74 10.06
C LYS A 171 14.88 -17.33 11.37
N ILE A 172 14.77 -16.02 11.63
CA ILE A 172 14.21 -15.48 12.89
C ILE A 172 12.71 -15.23 12.83
N GLY A 173 12.04 -15.45 11.71
CA GLY A 173 10.63 -15.17 11.52
C GLY A 173 10.31 -13.67 11.46
N GLY A 174 11.26 -12.86 10.99
CA GLY A 174 11.07 -11.42 10.77
C GLY A 174 10.06 -11.12 9.68
N SER A 175 9.56 -9.88 9.62
CA SER A 175 8.63 -9.43 8.57
C SER A 175 9.24 -9.37 7.17
N GLY A 176 10.52 -9.65 7.05
CA GLY A 176 11.35 -9.37 5.91
C GLY A 176 12.02 -8.01 6.05
N ALA A 177 13.28 -7.92 5.63
CA ALA A 177 13.97 -6.66 5.53
C ALA A 177 13.24 -5.77 4.52
N ASN A 178 12.97 -4.54 4.89
CA ASN A 178 12.30 -3.57 4.01
C ASN A 178 12.90 -2.18 4.20
N GLY A 179 12.74 -1.33 3.20
CA GLY A 179 13.17 0.05 3.20
C GLY A 179 12.24 0.95 2.44
N SER A 180 12.46 2.23 2.60
CA SER A 180 11.79 3.26 1.81
C SER A 180 12.67 4.51 1.73
N THR A 181 12.74 5.12 0.55
CA THR A 181 13.45 6.36 0.33
C THR A 181 12.48 7.47 -0.05
N SER A 182 12.61 8.61 0.63
CA SER A 182 11.90 9.83 0.33
C SER A 182 12.87 10.93 -0.17
N ARG A 183 12.38 12.14 -0.30
CA ARG A 183 13.24 13.31 -0.56
C ARG A 183 14.22 13.56 0.58
N ASP A 184 13.83 13.28 1.82
CA ASP A 184 14.55 13.75 3.01
C ASP A 184 15.09 12.64 3.92
N SER A 185 14.58 11.42 3.80
CA SER A 185 14.99 10.28 4.63
C SER A 185 15.00 8.95 3.87
N THR A 186 15.80 8.03 4.38
CA THR A 186 15.79 6.61 3.99
C THR A 186 15.60 5.75 5.22
N ASN A 187 14.62 4.88 5.21
CA ASN A 187 14.27 4.00 6.31
C ASN A 187 14.66 2.56 6.01
N TYR A 188 15.13 1.84 7.04
CA TYR A 188 15.36 0.40 7.03
C TYR A 188 14.66 -0.19 8.23
N PHE A 189 13.84 -1.21 8.06
CA PHE A 189 13.01 -1.69 9.15
C PHE A 189 12.60 -3.15 9.04
N GLN A 190 12.39 -3.75 10.20
CA GLN A 190 11.75 -5.06 10.36
C GLN A 190 10.98 -5.14 11.68
N THR A 191 9.90 -5.90 11.70
CA THR A 191 9.29 -6.40 12.94
C THR A 191 9.75 -7.85 13.14
N VAL A 192 10.26 -8.16 14.32
CA VAL A 192 10.82 -9.47 14.66
C VAL A 192 10.21 -10.01 15.95
N PRO A 193 10.15 -11.34 16.14
CA PRO A 193 9.87 -11.93 17.46
C PRO A 193 10.86 -11.44 18.51
N ILE A 194 10.39 -11.20 19.73
CA ILE A 194 11.23 -10.59 20.78
C ILE A 194 12.46 -11.43 21.14
N ASP A 195 12.39 -12.76 21.02
CA ASP A 195 13.54 -13.65 21.25
C ASP A 195 14.69 -13.46 20.22
N ALA A 196 14.42 -12.78 19.10
CA ALA A 196 15.37 -12.49 18.06
C ALA A 196 15.85 -11.02 18.05
N LEU A 197 15.40 -10.18 19.01
CA LEU A 197 15.67 -8.74 19.00
C LEU A 197 17.18 -8.43 19.03
N GLU A 198 18.00 -9.13 19.86
CA GLU A 198 19.44 -8.89 19.86
C GLU A 198 20.09 -9.17 18.50
N LYS A 199 19.63 -10.22 17.79
CA LYS A 199 20.10 -10.54 16.44
C LYS A 199 19.80 -9.42 15.45
N MET A 200 18.60 -8.81 15.56
CA MET A 200 18.19 -7.73 14.66
C MET A 200 18.97 -6.44 14.94
N ILE A 201 19.18 -6.08 16.21
CA ILE A 201 20.02 -4.94 16.60
C ILE A 201 21.47 -5.12 16.09
N TRP A 202 22.01 -6.33 16.19
CA TRP A 202 23.33 -6.66 15.66
C TRP A 202 23.38 -6.50 14.13
N ALA A 203 22.36 -6.97 13.41
CA ALA A 203 22.30 -6.87 11.96
C ALA A 203 22.15 -5.42 11.47
N GLU A 204 21.34 -4.60 12.15
CA GLU A 204 21.20 -3.17 11.82
C GLU A 204 22.48 -2.39 12.08
N ALA A 205 23.21 -2.71 13.16
CA ALA A 205 24.52 -2.13 13.40
C ALA A 205 25.54 -2.52 12.31
N ASP A 206 25.44 -3.75 11.80
CA ASP A 206 26.32 -4.23 10.73
C ASP A 206 26.07 -3.48 9.42
N LYS A 207 24.82 -3.20 9.09
CA LYS A 207 24.45 -2.36 7.94
C LYS A 207 25.06 -0.95 8.04
N LEU A 208 25.04 -0.34 9.21
CA LEU A 208 25.52 1.03 9.35
C LEU A 208 27.06 1.11 9.41
N GLY A 209 27.72 0.16 10.07
CA GLY A 209 29.16 0.26 10.36
C GLY A 209 30.07 -0.63 9.52
N PHE A 210 29.55 -1.72 8.92
CA PHE A 210 30.36 -2.80 8.35
C PHE A 210 29.86 -3.23 6.96
N PHE A 211 29.33 -2.30 6.20
CA PHE A 211 28.71 -2.55 4.90
C PHE A 211 29.58 -2.10 3.72
N ILE A 212 30.08 -0.86 3.74
CA ILE A 212 30.53 -0.16 2.51
C ILE A 212 31.70 -0.86 1.78
N ASN A 213 32.49 -1.64 2.51
CA ASN A 213 33.59 -2.38 1.90
C ASN A 213 33.12 -3.56 1.04
N THR A 214 31.93 -4.09 1.27
CA THR A 214 31.35 -5.19 0.47
C THR A 214 30.85 -4.72 -0.91
N VAL A 215 30.64 -3.41 -1.10
CA VAL A 215 30.22 -2.85 -2.38
C VAL A 215 31.39 -2.80 -3.34
N THR A 216 31.32 -3.61 -4.40
CA THR A 216 32.31 -3.71 -5.49
C THR A 216 31.70 -3.28 -6.81
N ASP A 217 32.52 -3.10 -7.86
CA ASP A 217 32.02 -2.74 -9.19
C ASP A 217 30.99 -3.75 -9.75
N PRO A 218 31.16 -5.10 -9.63
CA PRO A 218 30.13 -6.04 -10.06
C PRO A 218 28.81 -5.92 -9.26
N VAL A 219 28.89 -5.73 -7.94
CA VAL A 219 27.70 -5.54 -7.09
C VAL A 219 26.96 -4.26 -7.49
N LEU A 220 27.69 -3.17 -7.68
CA LEU A 220 27.12 -1.90 -8.14
C LEU A 220 26.51 -2.01 -9.53
N ALA A 221 27.19 -2.65 -10.49
CA ALA A 221 26.67 -2.85 -11.84
C ALA A 221 25.35 -3.62 -11.84
N LYS A 222 25.25 -4.71 -11.04
CA LYS A 222 24.02 -5.48 -10.87
C LYS A 222 22.89 -4.60 -10.29
N GLU A 223 23.15 -3.90 -9.19
CA GLU A 223 22.09 -3.17 -8.52
C GLU A 223 21.58 -1.98 -9.31
N LYS A 224 22.43 -1.32 -10.09
CA LYS A 224 22.00 -0.35 -11.11
C LYS A 224 20.96 -0.96 -12.06
N GLN A 225 21.11 -2.21 -12.48
CA GLN A 225 20.12 -2.85 -13.37
C GLN A 225 18.80 -3.10 -12.64
N VAL A 226 18.83 -3.47 -11.35
CA VAL A 226 17.62 -3.66 -10.54
C VAL A 226 16.86 -2.34 -10.40
N VAL A 227 17.52 -1.24 -10.03
CA VAL A 227 16.92 0.10 -9.91
C VAL A 227 16.38 0.60 -11.25
N LYS A 228 17.13 0.37 -12.36
CA LYS A 228 16.63 0.70 -13.70
C LYS A 228 15.37 -0.09 -14.08
N ASN A 229 15.31 -1.39 -13.72
CA ASN A 229 14.10 -2.20 -13.94
C ASN A 229 12.93 -1.70 -13.12
N GLU A 230 13.16 -1.26 -11.90
CA GLU A 230 12.13 -0.65 -11.07
C GLU A 230 11.62 0.66 -11.68
N LYS A 231 12.51 1.54 -12.14
CA LYS A 231 12.11 2.77 -12.84
C LYS A 231 11.27 2.46 -14.08
N ARG A 232 11.65 1.47 -14.88
CA ARG A 232 10.84 1.02 -16.02
C ARG A 232 9.46 0.56 -15.58
N GLN A 233 9.38 -0.20 -14.50
CA GLN A 233 8.12 -0.73 -13.97
C GLN A 233 7.24 0.33 -13.30
N SER A 234 7.85 1.25 -12.55
CA SER A 234 7.13 2.23 -11.73
C SER A 234 6.85 3.56 -12.44
N VAL A 235 7.64 3.89 -13.48
CA VAL A 235 7.56 5.17 -14.22
C VAL A 235 7.32 4.94 -15.72
N ASP A 236 8.28 4.31 -16.42
CA ASP A 236 8.33 4.36 -17.88
C ASP A 236 7.27 3.49 -18.58
N ASN A 237 6.76 2.45 -17.93
CA ASN A 237 5.69 1.55 -18.45
C ASN A 237 4.32 1.80 -17.80
N ARG A 238 4.13 2.96 -17.19
CA ARG A 238 2.85 3.31 -16.55
C ARG A 238 2.23 4.52 -17.21
N PRO A 239 0.90 4.54 -17.37
CA PRO A 239 0.20 5.77 -17.70
C PRO A 239 0.55 6.87 -16.69
N TYR A 240 0.82 8.05 -17.17
CA TYR A 240 1.11 9.25 -16.37
C TYR A 240 2.36 9.16 -15.48
N GLY A 241 3.22 8.15 -15.66
CA GLY A 241 4.38 7.92 -14.79
C GLY A 241 5.39 9.07 -14.76
N HIS A 242 5.47 9.87 -15.81
CA HIS A 242 6.35 11.03 -15.89
C HIS A 242 5.73 12.33 -15.32
N ASN A 243 4.48 12.32 -14.84
CA ASN A 243 3.80 13.54 -14.42
C ASN A 243 4.55 14.28 -13.29
N GLN A 244 4.97 13.56 -12.24
CA GLN A 244 5.70 14.17 -11.12
C GLN A 244 7.06 14.74 -11.55
N TYR A 245 7.75 14.10 -12.51
CA TYR A 245 8.98 14.65 -13.08
C TYR A 245 8.75 16.00 -13.77
N VAL A 246 7.68 16.11 -14.57
CA VAL A 246 7.33 17.37 -15.24
C VAL A 246 6.95 18.44 -14.24
N ILE A 247 6.22 18.08 -13.16
CA ILE A 247 5.89 18.99 -12.07
C ILE A 247 7.14 19.54 -11.42
N ASP A 248 8.01 18.66 -10.92
CA ASP A 248 9.18 19.06 -10.13
C ASP A 248 10.17 19.91 -10.94
N LYS A 249 10.40 19.58 -12.20
CA LYS A 249 11.26 20.35 -13.11
C LYS A 249 10.71 21.74 -13.46
N ASN A 250 9.43 22.01 -13.26
CA ASN A 250 8.82 23.30 -13.55
C ASN A 250 8.43 24.08 -12.30
N LEU A 251 8.27 23.39 -11.15
CA LEU A 251 7.97 24.04 -9.89
C LEU A 251 9.22 24.56 -9.19
N TYR A 252 10.27 23.75 -9.17
CA TYR A 252 11.52 24.08 -8.47
C TYR A 252 12.56 24.66 -9.46
N PRO A 253 13.32 25.68 -9.02
CA PRO A 253 14.41 26.21 -9.86
C PRO A 253 15.54 25.17 -10.02
N GLU A 254 16.35 25.33 -11.06
CA GLU A 254 17.55 24.53 -11.29
C GLU A 254 18.46 24.53 -10.04
N GLY A 255 18.95 23.36 -9.65
CA GLY A 255 19.77 23.17 -8.46
C GLY A 255 18.99 23.10 -7.14
N HIS A 256 17.65 23.27 -7.15
CA HIS A 256 16.86 23.04 -5.94
C HIS A 256 16.82 21.53 -5.62
N PRO A 257 17.00 21.12 -4.34
CA PRO A 257 17.05 19.70 -3.96
C PRO A 257 15.83 18.85 -4.37
N TYR A 258 14.69 19.46 -4.60
CA TYR A 258 13.46 18.77 -5.01
C TYR A 258 13.19 18.86 -6.54
N SER A 259 14.14 19.35 -7.33
CA SER A 259 13.98 19.45 -8.80
C SER A 259 14.28 18.15 -9.54
N TRP A 260 14.61 17.06 -8.86
CA TRP A 260 14.81 15.72 -9.41
C TRP A 260 14.02 14.66 -8.63
N GLN A 261 13.86 13.50 -9.27
CA GLN A 261 13.09 12.38 -8.72
C GLN A 261 13.92 11.53 -7.75
N VAL A 262 13.28 10.94 -6.75
CA VAL A 262 13.90 10.00 -5.80
C VAL A 262 14.54 8.81 -6.51
N ILE A 263 13.85 8.24 -7.51
CA ILE A 263 14.35 7.11 -8.32
C ILE A 263 15.58 7.49 -9.17
N GLY A 264 15.86 8.79 -9.35
CA GLY A 264 16.94 9.32 -10.17
C GLY A 264 16.71 9.22 -11.66
N SER A 265 17.70 9.73 -12.42
CA SER A 265 17.74 9.56 -13.87
C SER A 265 18.51 8.29 -14.26
N LEU A 266 18.12 7.67 -15.39
CA LEU A 266 18.84 6.49 -15.90
C LEU A 266 20.30 6.80 -16.25
N ASP A 267 20.57 8.00 -16.76
CA ASP A 267 21.92 8.44 -17.10
C ASP A 267 22.78 8.62 -15.85
N ASP A 268 22.25 9.22 -14.78
CA ASP A 268 22.96 9.42 -13.53
C ASP A 268 23.30 8.07 -12.87
N LEU A 269 22.34 7.17 -12.85
CA LEU A 269 22.53 5.80 -12.34
C LEU A 269 23.57 5.04 -13.19
N GLN A 270 23.51 5.16 -14.53
CA GLN A 270 24.49 4.52 -15.40
C GLN A 270 25.90 5.03 -15.13
N ASN A 271 26.06 6.35 -14.96
CA ASN A 271 27.34 7.01 -14.76
C ASN A 271 27.82 6.99 -13.30
N ALA A 272 27.05 6.46 -12.36
CA ALA A 272 27.46 6.32 -10.97
C ALA A 272 28.69 5.39 -10.84
N THR A 273 29.73 5.87 -10.17
CA THR A 273 30.96 5.12 -9.91
C THR A 273 31.02 4.59 -8.49
N LEU A 274 31.81 3.54 -8.25
CA LEU A 274 32.04 3.02 -6.91
C LEU A 274 32.62 4.09 -5.96
N ALA A 275 33.41 5.04 -6.47
CA ALA A 275 33.95 6.15 -5.69
C ALA A 275 32.86 7.11 -5.23
N ASP A 276 31.92 7.48 -6.13
CA ASP A 276 30.75 8.32 -5.80
C ASP A 276 29.89 7.66 -4.73
N VAL A 277 29.64 6.36 -4.87
CA VAL A 277 28.86 5.55 -3.91
C VAL A 277 29.52 5.56 -2.53
N LYS A 278 30.85 5.29 -2.48
CA LYS A 278 31.59 5.31 -1.20
C LYS A 278 31.66 6.70 -0.54
N GLU A 279 31.74 7.77 -1.35
CA GLU A 279 31.69 9.15 -0.85
C GLU A 279 30.35 9.45 -0.21
N PHE A 280 29.25 9.11 -0.90
CA PHE A 280 27.88 9.34 -0.43
C PHE A 280 27.59 8.62 0.89
N PHE A 281 27.95 7.32 0.98
CA PHE A 281 27.79 6.54 2.22
C PHE A 281 28.53 7.17 3.41
N LYS A 282 29.84 7.42 3.25
CA LYS A 282 30.69 7.96 4.32
C LYS A 282 30.21 9.32 4.82
N LYS A 283 29.51 10.07 3.98
CA LYS A 283 29.01 11.38 4.36
C LYS A 283 27.67 11.30 5.10
N TRP A 284 26.77 10.43 4.66
CA TRP A 284 25.37 10.49 5.06
C TRP A 284 24.93 9.35 5.98
N TYR A 285 25.50 8.14 5.82
CA TYR A 285 25.14 6.97 6.61
C TYR A 285 26.07 6.82 7.81
N VAL A 286 25.96 7.76 8.72
CA VAL A 286 26.80 7.87 9.92
C VAL A 286 25.94 8.00 11.17
N PRO A 287 26.38 7.50 12.34
CA PRO A 287 25.56 7.45 13.55
C PRO A 287 24.89 8.78 13.93
N ASN A 288 25.61 9.89 13.83
CA ASN A 288 25.11 11.24 14.14
C ASN A 288 24.13 11.82 13.09
N ASN A 289 23.75 11.04 12.06
CA ASN A 289 22.71 11.36 11.06
C ASN A 289 21.60 10.32 11.02
N VAL A 290 21.52 9.44 12.02
CA VAL A 290 20.60 8.31 12.05
C VAL A 290 19.84 8.31 13.38
N VAL A 291 18.56 7.96 13.31
CA VAL A 291 17.74 7.63 14.48
C VAL A 291 17.45 6.12 14.46
N LEU A 292 17.78 5.44 15.54
CA LEU A 292 17.39 4.05 15.76
C LEU A 292 16.16 4.01 16.67
N THR A 293 15.06 3.48 16.16
CA THR A 293 13.83 3.31 16.94
C THR A 293 13.58 1.83 17.18
N ILE A 294 13.28 1.47 18.43
CA ILE A 294 12.91 0.10 18.80
C ILE A 294 11.63 0.16 19.63
N ALA A 295 10.56 -0.43 19.10
CA ALA A 295 9.25 -0.40 19.72
C ALA A 295 8.68 -1.83 19.86
N GLY A 296 8.12 -2.18 21.00
CA GLY A 296 7.52 -3.50 21.26
C GLY A 296 7.75 -4.02 22.65
N ASP A 297 7.63 -5.35 22.84
CA ASP A 297 7.78 -6.01 24.15
C ASP A 297 9.25 -6.09 24.60
N ILE A 298 9.86 -4.93 24.79
CA ILE A 298 11.28 -4.81 25.09
C ILE A 298 11.58 -4.64 26.58
N ASN A 299 12.74 -5.14 26.99
CA ASN A 299 13.38 -4.74 28.25
C ASN A 299 14.32 -3.57 27.98
N VAL A 300 13.94 -2.38 28.41
CA VAL A 300 14.67 -1.14 28.14
C VAL A 300 16.15 -1.21 28.52
N ASN A 301 16.48 -1.72 29.70
CA ASN A 301 17.88 -1.77 30.16
C ASN A 301 18.71 -2.76 29.32
N GLN A 302 18.14 -3.91 28.98
CA GLN A 302 18.80 -4.91 28.15
C GLN A 302 18.98 -4.39 26.72
N THR A 303 17.94 -3.77 26.17
CA THR A 303 17.99 -3.18 24.81
C THR A 303 19.04 -2.08 24.72
N LYS A 304 19.13 -1.20 25.71
CA LYS A 304 20.21 -0.20 25.80
C LYS A 304 21.61 -0.84 25.81
N ALA A 305 21.78 -1.93 26.58
CA ALA A 305 23.04 -2.63 26.62
C ALA A 305 23.41 -3.24 25.26
N TRP A 306 22.46 -3.81 24.53
CA TRP A 306 22.67 -4.33 23.18
C TRP A 306 22.97 -3.21 22.18
N VAL A 307 22.19 -2.14 22.18
CA VAL A 307 22.46 -0.98 21.31
C VAL A 307 23.87 -0.45 21.55
N LYS A 308 24.25 -0.24 22.80
CA LYS A 308 25.60 0.22 23.14
C LYS A 308 26.66 -0.78 22.67
N LYS A 309 26.50 -2.08 22.91
CA LYS A 309 27.42 -3.14 22.48
C LYS A 309 27.70 -3.12 20.98
N TYR A 310 26.66 -2.91 20.17
CA TYR A 310 26.77 -3.07 18.71
C TYR A 310 27.03 -1.76 17.95
N PHE A 311 26.59 -0.61 18.48
CA PHE A 311 26.71 0.67 17.78
C PHE A 311 27.82 1.60 18.30
N ASP A 312 28.28 1.47 19.56
CA ASP A 312 29.23 2.42 20.15
C ASP A 312 30.55 2.54 19.38
N GLU A 313 31.05 1.46 18.78
CA GLU A 313 32.33 1.45 18.05
C GLU A 313 32.23 2.01 16.62
N ILE A 314 31.03 2.27 16.12
CA ILE A 314 30.82 2.85 14.78
C ILE A 314 31.21 4.34 14.88
N PRO A 315 32.19 4.83 14.08
CA PRO A 315 32.65 6.18 14.21
C PRO A 315 31.60 7.20 13.80
N ALA A 316 31.54 8.31 14.53
CA ALA A 316 30.74 9.47 14.14
C ALA A 316 31.23 10.04 12.80
N GLY A 317 30.30 10.55 12.00
CA GLY A 317 30.62 11.33 10.82
C GLY A 317 30.84 12.80 11.11
N GLU A 318 31.07 13.59 10.05
CA GLU A 318 31.07 15.03 10.14
C GLU A 318 29.70 15.55 10.61
N GLN A 319 29.70 16.73 11.21
CA GLN A 319 28.43 17.36 11.59
C GLN A 319 27.65 17.76 10.34
N ILE A 320 26.43 17.27 10.25
CA ILE A 320 25.52 17.54 9.12
C ILE A 320 24.60 18.68 9.52
N ASN A 321 24.56 19.71 8.67
CA ASN A 321 23.64 20.82 8.85
C ASN A 321 22.29 20.51 8.19
N LYS A 322 21.19 20.82 8.88
CA LYS A 322 19.86 20.80 8.29
C LYS A 322 19.76 21.79 7.13
N LEU A 323 19.05 21.42 6.07
CA LEU A 323 18.72 22.35 5.02
C LEU A 323 17.69 23.37 5.53
N PRO A 324 17.85 24.66 5.19
CA PRO A 324 16.82 25.63 5.55
C PRO A 324 15.57 25.43 4.70
N PRO A 325 14.40 25.86 5.16
CA PRO A 325 13.19 25.90 4.33
C PRO A 325 13.41 26.67 3.02
N GLN A 326 13.02 26.07 1.91
CA GLN A 326 13.17 26.61 0.56
C GLN A 326 11.86 26.42 -0.26
N PRO A 327 10.73 27.00 0.16
CA PRO A 327 9.49 26.90 -0.63
C PRO A 327 9.69 27.46 -2.04
N ALA A 328 9.17 26.76 -3.02
CA ALA A 328 9.22 27.24 -4.41
C ALA A 328 8.48 28.58 -4.59
N LYS A 329 8.92 29.39 -5.53
CA LYS A 329 8.28 30.69 -5.86
C LYS A 329 8.07 30.77 -7.36
N LEU A 330 6.82 30.85 -7.76
CA LEU A 330 6.43 31.06 -9.14
C LEU A 330 6.13 32.53 -9.38
N ASN A 331 6.64 33.11 -10.47
CA ASN A 331 6.32 34.46 -10.92
C ASN A 331 5.11 34.50 -11.84
N GLU A 332 4.86 33.40 -12.54
CA GLU A 332 3.76 33.21 -13.49
C GLU A 332 3.31 31.75 -13.49
N THR A 333 2.12 31.49 -13.99
CA THR A 333 1.61 30.12 -14.19
C THR A 333 2.34 29.45 -15.35
N ILE A 334 2.90 28.27 -15.09
CA ILE A 334 3.61 27.46 -16.08
C ILE A 334 2.70 26.32 -16.53
N LYS A 335 2.53 26.15 -17.85
CA LYS A 335 1.70 25.08 -18.39
C LYS A 335 2.53 24.17 -19.29
N ARG A 336 2.47 22.84 -19.04
CA ARG A 336 3.17 21.81 -19.80
C ARG A 336 2.22 20.72 -20.27
N PHE A 337 2.52 20.10 -21.40
CA PHE A 337 1.81 18.88 -21.80
C PHE A 337 2.79 17.77 -22.22
N HIS A 338 2.32 16.54 -22.10
CA HIS A 338 2.98 15.34 -22.58
C HIS A 338 1.97 14.44 -23.30
N ILE A 339 2.39 13.86 -24.44
CA ILE A 339 1.61 12.83 -25.13
C ILE A 339 2.07 11.49 -24.59
N ASP A 340 1.22 10.88 -23.78
CA ASP A 340 1.54 9.65 -23.06
C ASP A 340 1.20 8.42 -23.91
N ASN A 341 2.14 7.49 -24.02
CA ASN A 341 2.01 6.29 -24.83
C ASN A 341 1.02 5.27 -24.25
N PHE A 342 0.76 5.32 -22.94
CA PHE A 342 -0.05 4.35 -22.21
C PHE A 342 -1.37 4.95 -21.70
N ALA A 343 -1.49 6.27 -21.61
CA ALA A 343 -2.70 6.94 -21.16
C ALA A 343 -3.90 6.60 -22.04
N GLN A 344 -5.05 6.40 -21.40
CA GLN A 344 -6.33 6.17 -22.07
C GLN A 344 -7.29 7.37 -21.91
N ALA A 345 -7.00 8.28 -21.00
CA ALA A 345 -7.80 9.47 -20.71
C ALA A 345 -6.89 10.67 -20.42
N PRO A 346 -7.37 11.91 -20.61
CA PRO A 346 -6.59 13.10 -20.32
C PRO A 346 -6.52 13.35 -18.80
N LEU A 347 -5.31 13.63 -18.30
CA LEU A 347 -5.05 14.01 -16.90
C LEU A 347 -4.64 15.48 -16.84
N LEU A 348 -5.34 16.27 -16.02
CA LEU A 348 -4.92 17.62 -15.61
C LEU A 348 -4.39 17.56 -14.17
N THR A 349 -3.17 18.07 -13.96
CA THR A 349 -2.65 18.33 -12.62
C THR A 349 -2.33 19.82 -12.48
N MET A 350 -2.78 20.45 -11.40
CA MET A 350 -2.46 21.84 -11.05
C MET A 350 -1.77 21.84 -9.68
N VAL A 351 -0.60 22.50 -9.59
CA VAL A 351 0.26 22.43 -8.40
C VAL A 351 0.64 23.81 -7.92
N TRP A 352 0.27 24.14 -6.69
CA TRP A 352 0.68 25.34 -6.00
C TRP A 352 1.84 25.05 -5.03
N PRO A 353 2.89 25.89 -4.98
CA PRO A 353 3.91 25.76 -3.96
C PRO A 353 3.36 26.14 -2.59
N THR A 354 3.71 25.34 -1.58
CA THR A 354 3.28 25.53 -0.20
C THR A 354 4.45 25.51 0.78
N VAL A 355 4.15 25.50 2.06
CA VAL A 355 5.12 25.47 3.16
C VAL A 355 5.65 24.07 3.41
N PRO A 356 6.82 23.98 4.09
CA PRO A 356 7.26 22.72 4.66
C PRO A 356 6.26 22.13 5.63
N GLU A 357 6.38 20.85 5.83
CA GLU A 357 5.59 20.12 6.81
C GLU A 357 5.87 20.60 8.24
N TYR A 358 4.93 20.42 9.17
CA TYR A 358 4.89 20.99 10.54
C TYR A 358 4.94 22.52 10.64
N HIS A 359 4.98 23.24 9.52
CA HIS A 359 4.68 24.67 9.54
C HIS A 359 3.26 24.90 10.05
N ASP A 360 2.97 26.02 10.70
CA ASP A 360 1.64 26.29 11.23
C ASP A 360 0.53 26.32 10.15
N ASP A 361 0.88 26.63 8.91
CA ASP A 361 -0.04 26.60 7.77
C ASP A 361 -0.24 25.19 7.15
N TYR A 362 0.59 24.21 7.50
CA TYR A 362 0.45 22.84 7.06
C TYR A 362 -0.92 22.25 7.45
N TYR A 363 -1.32 22.36 8.72
CA TYR A 363 -2.56 21.80 9.24
C TYR A 363 -3.82 22.36 8.59
N PRO A 364 -4.00 23.68 8.46
CA PRO A 364 -5.15 24.20 7.75
C PRO A 364 -5.11 23.95 6.23
N LEU A 365 -3.94 23.72 5.61
CA LEU A 365 -3.85 23.27 4.22
C LEU A 365 -4.37 21.84 4.05
N GLN A 366 -4.07 20.93 5.01
CA GLN A 366 -4.64 19.59 5.03
C GLN A 366 -6.18 19.62 5.15
N VAL A 367 -6.70 20.42 6.07
CA VAL A 367 -8.16 20.60 6.21
C VAL A 367 -8.76 21.17 4.92
N LEU A 368 -8.12 22.16 4.30
CA LEU A 368 -8.58 22.77 3.05
C LEU A 368 -8.63 21.75 1.90
N SER A 369 -7.59 20.92 1.77
CA SER A 369 -7.52 19.91 0.71
C SER A 369 -8.65 18.90 0.84
N GLN A 370 -8.88 18.38 2.05
CA GLN A 370 -9.97 17.46 2.34
C GLN A 370 -11.34 18.09 2.09
N TYR A 371 -11.55 19.31 2.55
CA TYR A 371 -12.83 20.01 2.34
C TYR A 371 -13.16 20.20 0.86
N LEU A 372 -12.16 20.60 0.05
CA LEU A 372 -12.38 20.91 -1.37
C LEU A 372 -12.63 19.69 -2.25
N SER A 373 -12.06 18.53 -1.89
CA SER A 373 -12.07 17.35 -2.79
C SER A 373 -12.60 16.06 -2.17
N GLN A 374 -12.80 15.97 -0.84
CA GLN A 374 -13.21 14.73 -0.22
C GLN A 374 -14.72 14.68 0.05
N GLY A 375 -15.36 13.63 -0.46
CA GLY A 375 -16.80 13.39 -0.31
C GLY A 375 -17.67 14.11 -1.35
N LYS A 376 -18.93 13.69 -1.44
CA LYS A 376 -19.89 14.19 -2.45
C LYS A 376 -20.21 15.69 -2.28
N ASN A 377 -20.15 16.18 -1.05
CA ASN A 377 -20.42 17.60 -0.76
C ASN A 377 -19.23 18.52 -1.03
N ALA A 378 -18.05 17.96 -1.33
CA ALA A 378 -16.87 18.75 -1.65
C ALA A 378 -17.10 19.64 -2.88
N PRO A 379 -16.71 20.92 -2.84
CA PRO A 379 -16.97 21.85 -3.93
C PRO A 379 -16.49 21.38 -5.30
N LEU A 380 -15.33 20.74 -5.37
CA LEU A 380 -14.76 20.21 -6.61
C LEU A 380 -15.58 19.03 -7.14
N ASN A 381 -15.96 18.08 -6.28
CA ASN A 381 -16.78 16.93 -6.66
C ASN A 381 -18.17 17.36 -7.13
N LYS A 382 -18.79 18.29 -6.41
CA LYS A 382 -20.10 18.84 -6.79
C LYS A 382 -20.09 19.38 -8.21
N VAL A 383 -19.08 20.19 -8.56
CA VAL A 383 -19.01 20.83 -9.88
C VAL A 383 -18.54 19.86 -10.96
N LEU A 384 -17.44 19.15 -10.72
CA LEU A 384 -16.78 18.37 -11.78
C LEU A 384 -17.41 16.98 -11.98
N VAL A 385 -17.84 16.34 -10.90
CA VAL A 385 -18.42 15.00 -10.92
C VAL A 385 -19.94 15.06 -11.11
N ASP A 386 -20.66 15.69 -10.16
CA ASP A 386 -22.13 15.60 -10.15
C ASP A 386 -22.78 16.45 -11.24
N GLU A 387 -22.39 17.73 -11.39
CA GLU A 387 -23.09 18.67 -12.26
C GLU A 387 -22.57 18.65 -13.70
N LYS A 388 -21.22 18.71 -13.88
CA LYS A 388 -20.63 18.78 -15.22
C LYS A 388 -20.27 17.42 -15.80
N LYS A 389 -20.17 16.38 -14.97
CA LYS A 389 -19.82 15.01 -15.37
C LYS A 389 -18.57 14.95 -16.25
N LEU A 390 -17.50 15.63 -15.83
CA LEU A 390 -16.23 15.72 -16.56
C LEU A 390 -15.24 14.65 -16.11
N THR A 391 -15.41 14.17 -14.91
CA THR A 391 -14.59 13.17 -14.26
C THR A 391 -15.45 12.41 -13.26
N SER A 392 -14.96 11.35 -12.75
CA SER A 392 -15.57 10.62 -11.64
C SER A 392 -15.00 11.01 -10.29
N ASP A 393 -13.77 11.50 -10.25
CA ASP A 393 -13.06 11.88 -9.04
C ASP A 393 -12.19 13.09 -9.23
N VAL A 394 -12.03 13.81 -8.14
CA VAL A 394 -11.07 14.91 -8.02
C VAL A 394 -10.25 14.72 -6.77
N TYR A 395 -8.94 14.85 -6.89
CA TYR A 395 -8.00 14.73 -5.79
C TYR A 395 -7.28 16.05 -5.55
N LEU A 396 -7.35 16.57 -4.32
CA LEU A 396 -6.53 17.68 -3.87
C LEU A 396 -5.80 17.22 -2.61
N TYR A 397 -4.47 17.22 -2.64
CA TYR A 397 -3.65 16.71 -1.54
C TYR A 397 -2.34 17.48 -1.41
N GLY A 398 -1.81 17.50 -0.18
CA GLY A 398 -0.47 17.99 0.10
C GLY A 398 0.59 16.97 -0.32
N TYR A 399 1.67 17.45 -0.93
CA TYR A 399 2.92 16.70 -1.12
C TYR A 399 4.02 17.48 -0.40
N ASP A 400 4.01 17.33 0.93
CA ASP A 400 4.80 18.12 1.85
C ASP A 400 6.12 17.42 2.20
N ALA A 401 7.17 18.19 2.48
CA ALA A 401 8.51 17.68 2.72
C ALA A 401 9.33 18.64 3.61
N GLU A 402 10.55 18.25 4.01
CA GLU A 402 11.37 18.99 5.01
C GLU A 402 11.60 20.46 4.68
N ILE A 403 11.78 20.79 3.41
CA ILE A 403 12.17 22.16 3.04
C ILE A 403 11.14 22.91 2.19
N ALA A 404 10.15 22.21 1.64
CA ALA A 404 9.09 22.79 0.79
C ALA A 404 7.91 21.84 0.67
N GLY A 405 6.71 22.38 0.45
CA GLY A 405 5.50 21.63 0.16
C GLY A 405 4.92 21.96 -1.20
N GLN A 406 3.98 21.13 -1.62
CA GLN A 406 3.16 21.27 -2.83
C GLN A 406 1.72 20.96 -2.47
N LEU A 407 0.77 21.73 -2.98
CA LEU A 407 -0.63 21.34 -3.00
C LEU A 407 -0.99 20.95 -4.44
N GLN A 408 -1.37 19.70 -4.66
CA GLN A 408 -1.62 19.13 -5.98
C GLN A 408 -3.11 18.84 -6.17
N LEU A 409 -3.72 19.43 -7.19
CA LEU A 409 -5.04 19.09 -7.69
C LEU A 409 -4.88 18.19 -8.91
N GLN A 410 -5.46 16.99 -8.86
CA GLN A 410 -5.47 16.05 -9.99
C GLN A 410 -6.90 15.75 -10.42
N VAL A 411 -7.14 15.85 -11.72
CA VAL A 411 -8.41 15.50 -12.36
C VAL A 411 -8.12 14.63 -13.57
N MET A 412 -8.46 13.35 -13.46
CA MET A 412 -8.48 12.47 -14.62
C MET A 412 -9.84 12.61 -15.30
N ALA A 413 -9.85 13.33 -16.41
CA ALA A 413 -11.08 13.61 -17.12
C ALA A 413 -11.55 12.42 -17.96
N PHE A 414 -12.82 12.38 -18.30
CA PHE A 414 -13.37 11.36 -19.17
C PHE A 414 -12.71 11.38 -20.55
N ASN A 415 -12.62 10.22 -21.19
CA ASN A 415 -12.02 10.13 -22.50
C ASN A 415 -12.68 11.13 -23.47
N GLY A 416 -11.87 11.93 -24.19
CA GLY A 416 -12.33 12.95 -25.11
C GLY A 416 -12.74 14.28 -24.46
N VAL A 417 -12.72 14.40 -23.14
CA VAL A 417 -12.99 15.67 -22.45
C VAL A 417 -11.79 16.60 -22.58
N ASN A 418 -12.05 17.82 -23.02
CA ASN A 418 -11.03 18.85 -23.14
C ASN A 418 -10.65 19.43 -21.76
N LEU A 419 -9.35 19.49 -21.46
CA LEU A 419 -8.86 19.94 -20.16
C LEU A 419 -9.11 21.41 -19.85
N ASN A 420 -9.45 22.25 -20.87
CA ASN A 420 -9.93 23.60 -20.59
C ASN A 420 -11.29 23.58 -19.88
N THR A 421 -12.20 22.69 -20.28
CA THR A 421 -13.51 22.54 -19.60
C THR A 421 -13.34 22.09 -18.14
N VAL A 422 -12.36 21.23 -17.88
CA VAL A 422 -12.00 20.81 -16.52
C VAL A 422 -11.49 22.00 -15.70
N ALA A 423 -10.54 22.76 -16.25
CA ALA A 423 -9.99 23.95 -15.57
C ALA A 423 -11.06 25.01 -15.29
N ASP A 424 -12.02 25.22 -16.20
CA ASP A 424 -13.17 26.11 -15.98
C ASP A 424 -14.05 25.61 -14.83
N GLY A 425 -14.26 24.29 -14.72
CA GLY A 425 -14.99 23.68 -13.61
C GLY A 425 -14.27 23.84 -12.28
N VAL A 426 -12.94 23.69 -12.26
CA VAL A 426 -12.12 23.95 -11.05
C VAL A 426 -12.27 25.39 -10.58
N ASN A 427 -12.19 26.35 -11.51
CA ASN A 427 -12.37 27.76 -11.20
C ASN A 427 -13.78 28.04 -10.64
N GLU A 428 -14.83 27.40 -11.18
CA GLU A 428 -16.19 27.51 -10.67
C GLU A 428 -16.30 26.95 -9.25
N ALA A 429 -15.70 25.80 -8.95
CA ALA A 429 -15.69 25.20 -7.61
C ALA A 429 -15.00 26.13 -6.58
N PHE A 430 -13.86 26.71 -6.97
CA PHE A 430 -13.16 27.68 -6.12
C PHE A 430 -14.00 28.95 -5.88
N ALA A 431 -14.69 29.47 -6.91
CA ALA A 431 -15.58 30.62 -6.74
C ALA A 431 -16.76 30.33 -5.78
N ARG A 432 -17.30 29.11 -5.79
CA ARG A 432 -18.31 28.67 -4.82
C ARG A 432 -17.72 28.61 -3.41
N PHE A 433 -16.54 28.02 -3.25
CA PHE A 433 -15.85 28.01 -1.95
C PHE A 433 -15.55 29.41 -1.42
N GLU A 434 -15.12 30.33 -2.27
CA GLU A 434 -14.88 31.72 -1.87
C GLU A 434 -16.14 32.44 -1.35
N LYS A 435 -17.29 32.09 -1.93
CA LYS A 435 -18.56 32.64 -1.54
C LYS A 435 -19.09 32.03 -0.25
N ASP A 436 -19.03 30.71 -0.12
CA ASP A 436 -19.74 29.94 0.90
C ASP A 436 -18.86 29.61 2.11
N GLY A 437 -17.51 29.49 1.90
CA GLY A 437 -16.56 29.15 2.92
C GLY A 437 -16.68 27.68 3.38
N ILE A 438 -16.04 27.33 4.49
CA ILE A 438 -16.20 26.07 5.17
C ILE A 438 -17.14 26.19 6.37
N SER A 439 -18.11 25.28 6.49
CA SER A 439 -19.03 25.28 7.64
C SER A 439 -18.36 24.70 8.89
N SER A 440 -18.88 25.04 10.09
CA SER A 440 -18.41 24.44 11.34
C SER A 440 -18.65 22.93 11.41
N LYS A 441 -19.70 22.45 10.72
CA LYS A 441 -20.05 21.03 10.64
C LYS A 441 -19.02 20.28 9.78
N ASP A 442 -18.65 20.84 8.61
CA ASP A 442 -17.64 20.22 7.74
C ASP A 442 -16.25 20.22 8.38
N LEU A 443 -15.90 21.30 9.08
CA LEU A 443 -14.65 21.36 9.84
C LEU A 443 -14.61 20.29 10.94
N ALA A 444 -15.72 20.09 11.66
CA ALA A 444 -15.82 19.05 12.68
C ALA A 444 -15.70 17.63 12.07
N ARG A 445 -16.33 17.40 10.93
CA ARG A 445 -16.27 16.15 10.17
C ARG A 445 -14.83 15.80 9.77
N ILE A 446 -14.11 16.74 9.17
CA ILE A 446 -12.72 16.54 8.74
C ILE A 446 -11.81 16.25 9.94
N LYS A 447 -11.94 17.00 11.03
CA LYS A 447 -11.17 16.77 12.25
C LYS A 447 -11.43 15.38 12.87
N ALA A 448 -12.66 14.91 12.83
CA ALA A 448 -13.00 13.56 13.31
C ALA A 448 -12.32 12.47 12.50
N GLY A 449 -12.27 12.63 11.17
CA GLY A 449 -11.51 11.75 10.29
C GLY A 449 -10.01 11.75 10.61
N GLN A 450 -9.41 12.95 10.73
CA GLN A 450 -8.00 13.11 11.06
C GLN A 450 -7.64 12.54 12.46
N GLU A 451 -8.54 12.65 13.46
CA GLU A 451 -8.37 12.02 14.77
C GLU A 451 -8.30 10.49 14.62
N THR A 452 -9.20 9.89 13.86
CA THR A 452 -9.22 8.44 13.63
C THR A 452 -7.96 7.97 12.89
N GLU A 453 -7.54 8.68 11.84
CA GLU A 453 -6.30 8.38 11.10
C GLU A 453 -5.05 8.43 11.99
N PHE A 454 -4.99 9.40 12.89
CA PHE A 454 -3.89 9.48 13.86
C PHE A 454 -3.81 8.20 14.72
N TYR A 455 -4.92 7.74 15.29
CA TYR A 455 -4.91 6.50 16.07
C TYR A 455 -4.64 5.25 15.23
N GLN A 456 -5.10 5.21 13.99
CA GLN A 456 -4.76 4.12 13.06
C GLN A 456 -3.25 4.05 12.81
N GLY A 457 -2.58 5.18 12.68
CA GLY A 457 -1.12 5.26 12.53
C GLY A 457 -0.35 4.65 13.70
N LEU A 458 -0.94 4.62 14.89
CA LEU A 458 -0.36 4.09 16.13
C LEU A 458 -0.82 2.65 16.46
N SER A 459 -1.51 1.97 15.57
CA SER A 459 -2.08 0.64 15.81
C SER A 459 -1.09 -0.52 15.66
N SER A 460 0.18 -0.25 15.40
CA SER A 460 1.25 -1.26 15.32
C SER A 460 2.54 -0.77 15.98
N VAL A 461 3.38 -1.69 16.45
CA VAL A 461 4.70 -1.32 17.03
C VAL A 461 5.59 -0.63 15.98
N LEU A 462 5.51 -1.03 14.72
CA LEU A 462 6.25 -0.36 13.64
C LEU A 462 5.72 1.05 13.38
N GLY A 463 4.41 1.24 13.36
CA GLY A 463 3.78 2.56 13.19
C GLY A 463 4.18 3.53 14.31
N LYS A 464 4.13 3.08 15.57
CA LYS A 464 4.62 3.84 16.73
C LYS A 464 6.10 4.20 16.58
N GLY A 465 6.93 3.22 16.18
CA GLY A 465 8.36 3.43 15.95
C GLY A 465 8.64 4.48 14.87
N PHE A 466 7.96 4.40 13.73
CA PHE A 466 8.11 5.38 12.64
C PHE A 466 7.66 6.77 13.06
N GLN A 467 6.52 6.89 13.72
CA GLN A 467 6.02 8.18 14.15
C GLN A 467 6.99 8.88 15.11
N LEU A 468 7.59 8.14 16.06
CA LEU A 468 8.59 8.67 16.98
C LEU A 468 9.88 9.07 16.26
N ALA A 469 10.37 8.27 15.30
CA ALA A 469 11.56 8.60 14.50
C ALA A 469 11.35 9.87 13.67
N GLN A 470 10.17 10.00 13.09
CA GLN A 470 9.74 11.11 12.28
C GLN A 470 9.77 12.42 13.08
N TYR A 471 9.13 12.44 14.25
CA TYR A 471 9.14 13.62 15.10
C TYR A 471 10.56 13.95 15.61
N GLU A 472 11.37 12.94 15.94
CA GLU A 472 12.74 13.13 16.38
C GLU A 472 13.61 13.83 15.32
N ILE A 473 13.48 13.41 14.06
CA ILE A 473 14.29 13.97 12.96
C ILE A 473 13.77 15.35 12.56
N PHE A 474 12.45 15.48 12.47
CA PHE A 474 11.84 16.54 11.70
C PHE A 474 11.07 17.56 12.53
N ALA A 475 10.41 17.15 13.62
CA ALA A 475 9.61 18.04 14.47
C ALA A 475 10.36 18.56 15.72
N GLY A 476 11.65 18.22 15.85
CA GLY A 476 12.50 18.70 16.93
C GLY A 476 12.59 17.77 18.14
N GLY A 477 11.79 16.70 18.19
CA GLY A 477 11.81 15.68 19.23
C GLY A 477 10.56 14.81 19.23
N ALA A 478 10.68 13.60 19.75
CA ALA A 478 9.58 12.63 19.81
C ALA A 478 8.37 13.12 20.66
N GLU A 479 8.59 14.06 21.58
CA GLU A 479 7.54 14.71 22.39
C GLU A 479 6.52 15.48 21.57
N PHE A 480 6.80 15.77 20.30
CA PHE A 480 5.89 16.47 19.41
C PHE A 480 4.58 15.69 19.15
N ILE A 481 4.56 14.38 19.36
CA ILE A 481 3.38 13.54 19.17
C ILE A 481 2.13 14.09 19.88
N SER A 482 2.27 14.62 21.10
CA SER A 482 1.11 15.21 21.80
C SER A 482 0.74 16.60 21.31
N GLN A 483 1.64 17.32 20.66
CA GLN A 483 1.36 18.62 20.06
C GLN A 483 0.69 18.47 18.69
N ASP A 484 1.02 17.46 17.94
CA ASP A 484 0.52 17.21 16.59
C ASP A 484 -1.01 17.08 16.57
N VAL A 485 -1.57 16.22 17.43
CA VAL A 485 -3.02 16.09 17.60
C VAL A 485 -3.68 17.42 17.99
N GLN A 486 -3.04 18.19 18.87
CA GLN A 486 -3.59 19.49 19.29
C GLN A 486 -3.62 20.48 18.13
N LYS A 487 -2.60 20.49 17.27
CA LYS A 487 -2.55 21.34 16.07
C LYS A 487 -3.61 20.93 15.05
N ILE A 488 -3.78 19.62 14.82
CA ILE A 488 -4.86 19.08 13.98
C ILE A 488 -6.23 19.57 14.46
N LEU A 489 -6.53 19.32 15.74
CA LEU A 489 -7.82 19.69 16.33
C LEU A 489 -7.97 21.21 16.54
N GLY A 490 -6.88 21.97 16.53
CA GLY A 490 -6.85 23.42 16.75
C GLY A 490 -7.24 24.26 15.53
N VAL A 491 -7.23 23.70 14.31
CA VAL A 491 -7.52 24.45 13.07
C VAL A 491 -8.91 25.12 13.12
N SER A 492 -8.99 26.39 12.74
CA SER A 492 -10.23 27.15 12.66
C SER A 492 -10.69 27.36 11.21
N GLN A 493 -11.98 27.72 11.02
CA GLN A 493 -12.52 28.13 9.72
C GLN A 493 -11.74 29.32 9.13
N GLN A 494 -11.28 30.24 9.99
CA GLN A 494 -10.48 31.39 9.55
C GLN A 494 -9.12 30.99 9.03
N ASP A 495 -8.48 29.97 9.63
CA ASP A 495 -7.20 29.45 9.17
C ASP A 495 -7.33 28.82 7.78
N VAL A 496 -8.40 28.07 7.54
CA VAL A 496 -8.68 27.46 6.22
C VAL A 496 -8.85 28.54 5.15
N MET A 497 -9.63 29.59 5.42
CA MET A 497 -9.82 30.70 4.48
C MET A 497 -8.55 31.53 4.28
N ARG A 498 -7.74 31.67 5.32
CA ARG A 498 -6.45 32.36 5.26
C ARG A 498 -5.46 31.62 4.36
N VAL A 499 -5.30 30.31 4.53
CA VAL A 499 -4.34 29.54 3.71
C VAL A 499 -4.81 29.46 2.27
N TYR A 500 -6.10 29.32 1.99
CA TYR A 500 -6.63 29.42 0.64
C TYR A 500 -6.24 30.74 -0.04
N SER A 501 -6.45 31.85 0.65
CA SER A 501 -6.09 33.19 0.13
C SER A 501 -4.59 33.37 -0.03
N THR A 502 -3.79 32.71 0.80
CA THR A 502 -2.34 32.85 0.81
C THR A 502 -1.68 32.04 -0.31
N TYR A 503 -2.16 30.82 -0.56
CA TYR A 503 -1.45 29.85 -1.39
C TYR A 503 -2.15 29.49 -2.71
N ILE A 504 -3.47 29.70 -2.84
CA ILE A 504 -4.25 29.25 -4.02
C ILE A 504 -4.88 30.43 -4.76
N LYS A 505 -5.65 31.27 -4.07
CA LYS A 505 -6.43 32.33 -4.70
C LYS A 505 -5.53 33.31 -5.46
N ASP A 506 -5.75 33.42 -6.78
CA ASP A 506 -4.97 34.29 -7.68
C ASP A 506 -3.45 34.05 -7.65
N LYS A 507 -3.02 32.85 -7.25
CA LYS A 507 -1.60 32.50 -7.19
C LYS A 507 -1.17 31.77 -8.46
N PRO A 508 0.08 31.97 -8.91
CA PRO A 508 0.63 31.17 -9.99
C PRO A 508 0.81 29.71 -9.57
N PHE A 509 0.68 28.80 -10.52
CA PHE A 509 0.80 27.37 -10.35
C PHE A 509 1.48 26.70 -11.55
N VAL A 510 1.91 25.47 -11.39
CA VAL A 510 2.31 24.59 -12.51
C VAL A 510 1.10 23.78 -12.92
N ALA A 511 0.74 23.77 -14.20
CA ALA A 511 -0.26 22.86 -14.75
C ALA A 511 0.39 21.88 -15.71
N THR A 512 0.07 20.59 -15.55
CA THR A 512 0.46 19.56 -16.50
C THR A 512 -0.76 18.94 -17.17
N SER A 513 -0.66 18.69 -18.47
CA SER A 513 -1.67 18.00 -19.28
C SER A 513 -1.05 16.74 -19.86
N PHE A 514 -1.41 15.58 -19.35
CA PHE A 514 -1.02 14.30 -19.92
C PHE A 514 -2.20 13.77 -20.74
N VAL A 515 -2.00 13.56 -22.03
CA VAL A 515 -3.07 13.17 -22.95
C VAL A 515 -2.71 11.90 -23.71
N PRO A 516 -3.71 11.07 -24.08
CA PRO A 516 -3.47 9.90 -24.90
C PRO A 516 -2.87 10.26 -26.27
N LYS A 517 -2.13 9.34 -26.85
CA LYS A 517 -1.56 9.48 -28.20
C LYS A 517 -2.67 9.74 -29.22
N GLY A 518 -2.48 10.80 -30.00
CA GLY A 518 -3.42 11.25 -31.02
C GLY A 518 -4.54 12.15 -30.53
N GLN A 519 -4.53 12.58 -29.24
CA GLN A 519 -5.54 13.47 -28.63
C GLN A 519 -4.93 14.79 -28.13
N GLN A 520 -3.95 15.33 -28.83
CA GLN A 520 -3.27 16.57 -28.43
C GLN A 520 -4.21 17.79 -28.35
N GLU A 521 -5.35 17.76 -29.03
CA GLU A 521 -6.37 18.81 -28.97
C GLU A 521 -7.06 18.93 -27.61
N LEU A 522 -6.94 17.92 -26.74
CA LEU A 522 -7.52 17.94 -25.39
C LEU A 522 -6.68 18.71 -24.37
N VAL A 523 -5.45 19.09 -24.73
CA VAL A 523 -4.48 19.78 -23.86
C VAL A 523 -5.02 21.13 -23.38
N LEU A 524 -4.70 21.49 -22.12
CA LEU A 524 -5.00 22.80 -21.56
C LEU A 524 -4.35 23.91 -22.42
N SER A 525 -5.12 24.88 -22.83
CA SER A 525 -4.68 25.95 -23.71
C SER A 525 -3.50 26.75 -23.14
N GLY A 526 -2.53 27.06 -24.01
CA GLY A 526 -1.30 27.75 -23.64
C GLY A 526 -0.22 26.83 -23.04
N SER A 527 -0.44 25.51 -23.03
CA SER A 527 0.60 24.56 -22.65
C SER A 527 1.66 24.42 -23.74
N THR A 528 2.90 24.26 -23.31
CA THR A 528 4.04 23.89 -24.17
C THR A 528 4.47 22.46 -23.86
N GLU A 529 5.05 21.78 -24.84
CA GLU A 529 5.47 20.39 -24.68
C GLU A 529 6.51 20.24 -23.57
N ALA A 530 6.34 19.23 -22.72
CA ALA A 530 7.30 18.89 -21.69
C ALA A 530 8.47 18.11 -22.32
N ASN A 531 9.68 18.42 -21.85
CA ASN A 531 10.86 17.66 -22.24
C ASN A 531 10.96 16.38 -21.39
N VAL A 532 10.28 15.32 -21.83
CA VAL A 532 10.37 13.98 -21.24
C VAL A 532 11.25 13.13 -22.14
N VAL A 533 12.32 12.56 -21.57
CA VAL A 533 13.22 11.66 -22.28
C VAL A 533 12.88 10.23 -21.88
N GLU A 534 12.30 9.48 -22.81
CA GLU A 534 12.02 8.05 -22.63
C GLU A 534 13.22 7.20 -23.04
N GLU A 535 13.49 6.16 -22.26
CA GLU A 535 14.55 5.22 -22.55
C GLU A 535 14.27 4.45 -23.85
N GLN A 536 15.32 4.31 -24.67
CA GLN A 536 15.31 3.40 -25.81
C GLN A 536 15.90 2.05 -25.38
N ILE A 537 15.10 0.99 -25.38
CA ILE A 537 15.61 -0.35 -25.08
C ILE A 537 16.39 -0.88 -26.28
N VAL A 538 17.68 -1.05 -26.08
CA VAL A 538 18.59 -1.65 -27.06
C VAL A 538 19.08 -3.00 -26.55
N ALA A 539 18.82 -4.07 -27.28
CA ALA A 539 19.28 -5.40 -26.89
C ALA A 539 20.81 -5.42 -26.76
N GLY A 540 21.33 -5.94 -25.66
CA GLY A 540 22.75 -6.05 -25.37
C GLY A 540 23.45 -4.77 -24.92
N ALA A 541 22.71 -3.67 -24.67
CA ALA A 541 23.27 -2.44 -24.13
C ALA A 541 23.46 -2.47 -22.59
N GLU A 542 23.01 -3.51 -21.94
CA GLU A 542 23.14 -3.72 -20.49
C GLU A 542 24.54 -4.15 -20.12
N GLU A 543 25.04 -3.68 -18.98
CA GLU A 543 26.30 -4.14 -18.42
C GLU A 543 26.21 -5.63 -18.08
N SER A 544 27.20 -6.41 -18.49
CA SER A 544 27.34 -7.78 -18.04
C SER A 544 28.13 -7.82 -16.74
N PHE A 545 27.64 -8.57 -15.76
CA PHE A 545 28.31 -8.77 -14.48
C PHE A 545 28.40 -10.26 -14.15
N ASP A 546 29.43 -10.62 -13.41
CA ASP A 546 29.59 -11.97 -12.86
C ASP A 546 29.23 -11.95 -11.38
N ALA A 547 28.03 -12.44 -11.06
CA ALA A 547 27.52 -12.49 -9.69
C ALA A 547 28.30 -13.45 -8.77
N SER A 548 29.17 -14.30 -9.32
CA SER A 548 29.97 -15.28 -8.55
C SER A 548 31.26 -14.68 -7.99
N VAL A 549 31.68 -13.51 -8.47
CA VAL A 549 32.90 -12.85 -7.98
C VAL A 549 32.68 -12.35 -6.55
N ALA A 550 33.39 -12.98 -5.61
CA ALA A 550 33.38 -12.51 -4.23
C ALA A 550 34.12 -11.18 -4.09
N ALA A 551 33.62 -10.30 -3.23
CA ALA A 551 34.30 -9.07 -2.92
C ALA A 551 35.60 -9.33 -2.14
N GLU A 552 36.73 -8.78 -2.63
CA GLU A 552 37.97 -8.74 -1.87
C GLU A 552 38.11 -7.38 -1.19
N TYR A 553 38.11 -7.34 0.15
CA TYR A 553 38.22 -6.13 0.93
C TYR A 553 38.93 -6.40 2.26
N GLU A 554 39.54 -5.36 2.81
CA GLU A 554 40.04 -5.36 4.18
C GLU A 554 38.88 -5.13 5.14
N ARG A 555 38.71 -6.04 6.11
CA ARG A 555 37.61 -5.97 7.06
C ARG A 555 37.76 -4.78 8.01
N THR A 556 36.66 -4.15 8.32
CA THR A 556 36.59 -3.08 9.32
C THR A 556 36.95 -3.66 10.71
N PRO A 557 37.92 -3.07 11.44
CA PRO A 557 38.25 -3.51 12.79
C PRO A 557 37.06 -3.42 13.75
N SER A 558 36.94 -4.42 14.62
CA SER A 558 35.90 -4.45 15.66
C SER A 558 36.51 -4.90 16.99
N SER A 559 35.98 -4.42 18.10
CA SER A 559 36.38 -4.75 19.46
C SER A 559 36.03 -6.17 19.90
N PHE A 560 35.15 -6.86 19.15
CA PHE A 560 34.73 -8.24 19.39
C PHE A 560 34.47 -8.95 18.05
N ASP A 561 34.30 -10.28 18.10
CA ASP A 561 34.04 -11.11 16.93
C ASP A 561 32.59 -10.96 16.47
N ARG A 562 32.35 -10.06 15.51
CA ARG A 562 31.02 -9.79 14.91
C ARG A 562 30.51 -10.91 14.00
N THR A 563 31.35 -11.86 13.58
CA THR A 563 30.91 -12.99 12.76
C THR A 563 30.07 -13.98 13.56
N LYS A 564 30.09 -13.85 14.90
CA LYS A 564 29.27 -14.70 15.78
C LYS A 564 27.88 -14.09 15.94
N GLU A 565 26.92 -14.74 15.28
CA GLU A 565 25.52 -14.43 15.46
C GLU A 565 25.12 -14.49 16.96
N PRO A 566 24.43 -13.49 17.52
CA PRO A 566 23.92 -13.54 18.88
C PRO A 566 23.01 -14.77 19.11
N ALA A 567 22.94 -15.24 20.33
CA ALA A 567 21.98 -16.31 20.68
C ALA A 567 20.53 -15.80 20.58
N TYR A 568 19.58 -16.71 20.54
CA TYR A 568 18.20 -16.34 20.79
C TYR A 568 18.01 -16.01 22.28
N GLY A 569 17.06 -15.10 22.54
CA GLY A 569 16.54 -14.86 23.90
C GLY A 569 15.70 -16.02 24.44
N GLU A 570 14.89 -15.74 25.45
CA GLU A 570 13.92 -16.72 25.97
C GLU A 570 12.92 -17.11 24.88
N SER A 571 12.61 -18.40 24.79
CA SER A 571 11.69 -18.93 23.78
C SER A 571 10.29 -18.37 23.97
N ILE A 572 9.67 -17.89 22.89
CA ILE A 572 8.30 -17.38 22.90
C ILE A 572 7.34 -18.54 22.67
N GLU A 573 6.30 -18.64 23.48
CA GLU A 573 5.12 -19.42 23.16
C GLU A 573 4.07 -18.51 22.52
N VAL A 574 3.72 -18.78 21.26
CA VAL A 574 2.66 -18.05 20.57
C VAL A 574 1.33 -18.38 21.21
N THR A 575 0.68 -17.36 21.78
CA THR A 575 -0.65 -17.49 22.35
C THR A 575 -1.67 -16.79 21.45
N PRO A 576 -2.49 -17.55 20.71
CA PRO A 576 -3.51 -16.93 19.86
C PRO A 576 -4.47 -16.06 20.68
N PRO A 577 -4.96 -14.95 20.10
CA PRO A 577 -5.95 -14.09 20.73
C PRO A 577 -7.21 -14.87 21.13
N LYS A 578 -7.85 -14.45 22.22
CA LYS A 578 -9.08 -15.09 22.72
C LYS A 578 -10.27 -14.75 21.84
N VAL A 579 -10.61 -15.67 20.95
CA VAL A 579 -11.78 -15.56 20.07
C VAL A 579 -13.05 -15.89 20.82
N TRP A 580 -14.07 -15.05 20.71
CA TRP A 580 -15.42 -15.32 21.16
C TRP A 580 -16.37 -15.44 19.96
N GLN A 581 -17.42 -16.27 20.11
CA GLN A 581 -18.42 -16.51 19.07
C GLN A 581 -19.82 -16.36 19.62
N ASN A 582 -20.75 -15.96 18.79
CA ASN A 582 -22.19 -15.88 19.07
C ASN A 582 -22.99 -16.15 17.78
N THR A 583 -24.23 -16.56 17.93
CA THR A 583 -25.16 -16.66 16.81
C THR A 583 -26.48 -16.03 17.22
N LEU A 584 -26.93 -15.05 16.46
CA LEU A 584 -28.19 -14.39 16.70
C LEU A 584 -29.36 -15.24 16.23
N SER A 585 -30.56 -15.01 16.76
CA SER A 585 -31.75 -15.75 16.37
C SER A 585 -32.16 -15.58 14.90
N SER A 586 -31.71 -14.51 14.24
CA SER A 586 -31.87 -14.30 12.80
C SER A 586 -30.96 -15.17 11.93
N GLY A 587 -29.94 -15.78 12.52
CA GLY A 587 -28.93 -16.58 11.81
C GLY A 587 -27.58 -15.90 11.63
N ILE A 588 -27.43 -14.61 11.93
CA ILE A 588 -26.14 -13.92 11.86
C ILE A 588 -25.15 -14.58 12.81
N LYS A 589 -24.01 -15.03 12.28
CA LYS A 589 -22.89 -15.57 13.05
C LYS A 589 -21.93 -14.44 13.36
N ILE A 590 -21.54 -14.35 14.64
CA ILE A 590 -20.62 -13.31 15.10
C ILE A 590 -19.34 -13.98 15.61
N THR A 591 -18.19 -13.51 15.16
CA THR A 591 -16.88 -13.91 15.65
C THR A 591 -16.07 -12.68 15.97
N GLY A 592 -15.44 -12.58 17.15
CA GLY A 592 -14.73 -11.37 17.53
C GLY A 592 -13.58 -11.59 18.51
N ILE A 593 -12.76 -10.56 18.62
CA ILE A 593 -11.65 -10.43 19.56
C ILE A 593 -11.75 -9.05 20.22
N ALA A 594 -11.70 -8.99 21.55
CA ALA A 594 -11.55 -7.73 22.27
C ALA A 594 -10.06 -7.33 22.29
N ASN A 595 -9.76 -6.10 21.88
CA ASN A 595 -8.41 -5.53 21.87
C ASN A 595 -8.50 -4.03 22.19
N ASP A 596 -7.91 -3.60 23.29
CA ASP A 596 -7.98 -2.25 23.85
C ASP A 596 -6.67 -1.45 23.69
N GLU A 597 -5.78 -1.90 22.82
CA GLU A 597 -4.50 -1.25 22.55
C GLU A 597 -4.68 0.18 21.99
N VAL A 598 -5.63 0.35 21.10
CA VAL A 598 -6.03 1.65 20.55
C VAL A 598 -7.55 1.80 20.65
N PRO A 599 -8.10 3.03 20.79
CA PRO A 599 -9.53 3.24 20.95
C PRO A 599 -10.29 3.10 19.63
N LEU A 600 -10.04 2.02 18.89
CA LEU A 600 -10.61 1.72 17.58
C LEU A 600 -11.39 0.40 17.59
N VAL A 601 -12.42 0.33 16.76
CA VAL A 601 -13.13 -0.89 16.41
C VAL A 601 -13.12 -1.06 14.91
N ALA A 602 -12.61 -2.18 14.43
CA ALA A 602 -12.68 -2.63 13.04
C ALA A 602 -13.69 -3.79 12.94
N PHE A 603 -14.52 -3.77 11.91
CA PHE A 603 -15.50 -4.84 11.67
C PHE A 603 -15.70 -5.10 10.17
N GLU A 604 -16.23 -6.29 9.87
CA GLU A 604 -16.79 -6.63 8.57
C GLU A 604 -18.09 -7.43 8.73
N LEU A 605 -19.09 -7.08 7.94
CA LEU A 605 -20.27 -7.88 7.72
C LEU A 605 -20.16 -8.51 6.34
N LYS A 606 -20.02 -9.81 6.29
CA LYS A 606 -19.81 -10.61 5.09
C LYS A 606 -21.03 -11.43 4.77
N LEU A 607 -21.50 -11.35 3.54
CA LEU A 607 -22.63 -12.13 3.02
C LEU A 607 -22.10 -13.11 1.97
N ASP A 608 -22.18 -14.40 2.24
CA ASP A 608 -21.81 -15.43 1.26
C ASP A 608 -22.61 -15.28 -0.04
N GLY A 609 -21.95 -15.40 -1.18
CA GLY A 609 -22.57 -15.40 -2.51
C GLY A 609 -21.82 -14.60 -3.57
N GLY A 610 -21.76 -13.30 -3.44
CA GLY A 610 -21.03 -12.44 -4.38
C GLY A 610 -21.43 -12.68 -5.84
N MET A 611 -20.44 -12.63 -6.74
CA MET A 611 -20.63 -12.88 -8.18
C MET A 611 -21.24 -14.26 -8.49
N LEU A 612 -21.02 -15.27 -7.65
CA LEU A 612 -21.61 -16.61 -7.85
C LEU A 612 -23.14 -16.61 -7.87
N LEU A 613 -23.77 -15.57 -7.33
CA LEU A 613 -25.24 -15.42 -7.33
C LEU A 613 -25.74 -14.51 -8.45
N ASP A 614 -24.86 -13.96 -9.29
CA ASP A 614 -25.24 -13.17 -10.45
C ASP A 614 -26.03 -14.01 -11.45
N SER A 615 -27.04 -13.43 -12.05
CA SER A 615 -27.82 -14.07 -13.10
C SER A 615 -26.98 -14.26 -14.36
N VAL A 616 -27.26 -15.32 -15.11
CA VAL A 616 -26.57 -15.60 -16.38
C VAL A 616 -26.68 -14.41 -17.34
N GLY A 617 -25.55 -13.94 -17.84
CA GLY A 617 -25.42 -12.76 -18.70
C GLY A 617 -25.52 -11.41 -17.97
N LYS A 618 -25.58 -11.41 -16.64
CA LYS A 618 -25.64 -10.22 -15.78
C LYS A 618 -24.47 -10.20 -14.78
N THR A 619 -23.29 -10.73 -15.16
CA THR A 619 -22.09 -10.67 -14.33
C THR A 619 -21.73 -9.22 -14.06
N GLY A 620 -21.48 -8.88 -12.82
CA GLY A 620 -21.29 -7.51 -12.32
C GLY A 620 -22.47 -7.00 -11.47
N THR A 621 -23.57 -7.77 -11.33
CA THR A 621 -24.72 -7.36 -10.51
C THR A 621 -24.35 -7.20 -9.04
N ALA A 622 -23.61 -8.16 -8.47
CA ALA A 622 -23.13 -8.08 -7.09
C ALA A 622 -22.17 -6.89 -6.86
N ASN A 623 -21.28 -6.62 -7.84
CA ASN A 623 -20.39 -5.47 -7.79
C ASN A 623 -21.14 -4.14 -7.82
N LEU A 624 -22.09 -3.98 -8.74
CA LEU A 624 -22.91 -2.77 -8.81
C LEU A 624 -23.81 -2.60 -7.59
N LEU A 625 -24.33 -3.70 -7.02
CA LEU A 625 -25.06 -3.64 -5.76
C LEU A 625 -24.17 -3.13 -4.62
N ALA A 626 -22.99 -3.70 -4.45
CA ALA A 626 -22.04 -3.27 -3.43
C ALA A 626 -21.67 -1.77 -3.60
N ALA A 627 -21.36 -1.35 -4.84
CA ALA A 627 -21.02 0.04 -5.15
C ALA A 627 -22.16 1.04 -4.83
N THR A 628 -23.41 0.57 -4.84
CA THR A 628 -24.59 1.42 -4.61
C THR A 628 -25.16 1.32 -3.20
N LEU A 629 -24.79 0.31 -2.40
CA LEU A 629 -25.32 0.10 -1.04
C LEU A 629 -25.13 1.30 -0.12
N LEU A 630 -23.97 1.95 -0.17
CA LEU A 630 -23.64 3.11 0.64
C LEU A 630 -24.08 4.45 0.00
N LYS A 631 -24.85 4.38 -1.09
CA LYS A 631 -25.34 5.58 -1.80
C LYS A 631 -26.73 6.00 -1.31
N GLY A 632 -26.87 6.11 0.02
CA GLY A 632 -28.07 6.57 0.71
C GLY A 632 -28.96 5.44 1.24
N THR A 633 -29.93 5.85 2.04
CA THR A 633 -30.99 4.98 2.60
C THR A 633 -32.35 5.49 2.18
N ALA A 634 -33.42 4.78 2.53
CA ALA A 634 -34.79 5.27 2.29
C ALA A 634 -35.05 6.65 2.96
N GLU A 635 -34.34 6.95 4.05
CA GLU A 635 -34.49 8.17 4.84
C GLU A 635 -33.42 9.23 4.58
N LYS A 636 -32.28 8.86 3.98
CA LYS A 636 -31.11 9.71 3.75
C LYS A 636 -30.69 9.73 2.27
N THR A 637 -30.34 10.90 1.78
CA THR A 637 -29.66 11.01 0.47
C THR A 637 -28.23 10.47 0.57
N PRO A 638 -27.56 10.20 -0.57
CA PRO A 638 -26.15 9.79 -0.56
C PRO A 638 -25.26 10.75 0.25
N GLU A 639 -25.42 12.05 0.04
CA GLU A 639 -24.65 13.09 0.73
C GLU A 639 -24.92 13.13 2.24
N GLN A 640 -26.18 12.87 2.66
CA GLN A 640 -26.55 12.87 4.07
C GLN A 640 -25.96 11.67 4.79
N LEU A 641 -26.02 10.48 4.17
CA LEU A 641 -25.46 9.26 4.74
C LEU A 641 -23.94 9.38 4.88
N GLU A 642 -23.25 9.79 3.83
CA GLU A 642 -21.80 10.01 3.83
C GLU A 642 -21.39 11.00 4.91
N GLN A 643 -22.07 12.15 4.99
CA GLN A 643 -21.78 13.17 5.99
C GLN A 643 -21.99 12.68 7.42
N GLU A 644 -22.98 11.82 7.69
CA GLU A 644 -23.20 11.27 9.03
C GLU A 644 -22.13 10.24 9.40
N ILE A 645 -21.67 9.40 8.45
CA ILE A 645 -20.56 8.46 8.65
C ILE A 645 -19.28 9.24 8.96
N GLU A 646 -18.96 10.24 8.16
CA GLU A 646 -17.74 11.03 8.32
C GLU A 646 -17.71 11.88 9.60
N LEU A 647 -18.87 12.35 10.08
CA LEU A 647 -18.98 13.04 11.38
C LEU A 647 -18.60 12.16 12.58
N LEU A 648 -18.70 10.84 12.43
CA LEU A 648 -18.23 9.88 13.42
C LEU A 648 -16.71 9.62 13.31
N GLY A 649 -16.03 10.22 12.33
CA GLY A 649 -14.67 9.88 11.96
C GLY A 649 -14.55 8.43 11.48
N ALA A 650 -15.62 7.86 10.96
CA ALA A 650 -15.67 6.47 10.55
C ALA A 650 -15.31 6.31 9.07
N SER A 651 -14.67 5.16 8.73
CA SER A 651 -14.65 4.63 7.38
C SER A 651 -15.70 3.52 7.25
N LEU A 652 -16.42 3.50 6.13
CA LEU A 652 -17.38 2.45 5.80
C LEU A 652 -17.29 2.18 4.29
N GLU A 653 -17.09 0.93 3.92
CA GLU A 653 -16.93 0.48 2.54
C GLU A 653 -17.81 -0.73 2.26
N ALA A 654 -18.26 -0.87 1.01
CA ALA A 654 -18.95 -2.06 0.54
C ALA A 654 -18.29 -2.55 -0.75
N SER A 655 -18.00 -3.83 -0.83
CA SER A 655 -17.35 -4.46 -1.97
C SER A 655 -17.95 -5.84 -2.27
N ALA A 656 -17.78 -6.31 -3.50
CA ALA A 656 -18.13 -7.67 -3.87
C ALA A 656 -16.89 -8.43 -4.32
N SER A 657 -16.86 -9.72 -4.00
CA SER A 657 -15.90 -10.69 -4.50
C SER A 657 -16.59 -11.73 -5.38
N GLU A 658 -15.83 -12.69 -5.84
CA GLU A 658 -16.40 -13.85 -6.50
C GLU A 658 -17.41 -14.61 -5.60
N THR A 659 -17.18 -14.61 -4.27
CA THR A 659 -17.85 -15.47 -3.30
C THR A 659 -18.64 -14.77 -2.22
N ASP A 660 -18.53 -13.46 -2.09
CA ASP A 660 -19.21 -12.70 -1.04
C ASP A 660 -19.43 -11.22 -1.39
N ILE A 661 -20.33 -10.56 -0.63
CA ILE A 661 -20.43 -9.12 -0.52
C ILE A 661 -20.04 -8.76 0.92
N THR A 662 -19.09 -7.85 1.05
CA THR A 662 -18.58 -7.41 2.36
C THR A 662 -18.87 -5.93 2.59
N ILE A 663 -19.39 -5.58 3.78
CA ILE A 663 -19.47 -4.23 4.32
C ILE A 663 -18.49 -4.16 5.47
N SER A 664 -17.44 -3.37 5.34
CA SER A 664 -16.36 -3.20 6.33
C SER A 664 -16.28 -1.77 6.82
N GLY A 665 -15.82 -1.58 8.04
CA GLY A 665 -15.64 -0.26 8.59
C GLY A 665 -14.69 -0.21 9.79
N THR A 666 -14.15 0.98 10.02
CA THR A 666 -13.34 1.30 11.19
C THR A 666 -13.83 2.60 11.80
N VAL A 667 -13.88 2.65 13.12
CA VAL A 667 -14.40 3.80 13.86
C VAL A 667 -13.77 3.86 15.26
N LEU A 668 -13.71 5.07 15.83
CA LEU A 668 -13.40 5.21 17.26
C LEU A 668 -14.44 4.49 18.12
N SER A 669 -14.02 3.77 19.16
CA SER A 669 -14.87 2.97 20.08
C SER A 669 -16.07 3.75 20.60
N LYS A 670 -15.87 5.04 20.92
CA LYS A 670 -16.93 5.94 21.41
C LYS A 670 -18.08 6.14 20.42
N HIS A 671 -17.87 5.93 19.11
CA HIS A 671 -18.83 6.13 18.03
C HIS A 671 -19.34 4.84 17.38
N TYR A 672 -18.84 3.68 17.81
CA TYR A 672 -19.21 2.39 17.22
C TYR A 672 -20.73 2.15 17.18
N SER A 673 -21.43 2.46 18.29
CA SER A 673 -22.88 2.23 18.36
C SER A 673 -23.65 3.09 17.35
N ASP A 674 -23.20 4.31 17.10
CA ASP A 674 -23.85 5.25 16.19
C ASP A 674 -23.61 4.82 14.73
N LEU A 675 -22.36 4.38 14.42
CA LEU A 675 -22.07 3.83 13.10
C LEU A 675 -22.90 2.56 12.81
N MET A 676 -23.08 1.67 13.79
CA MET A 676 -23.90 0.47 13.61
C MET A 676 -25.39 0.76 13.39
N GLN A 677 -25.91 1.91 13.81
CA GLN A 677 -27.25 2.37 13.43
C GLN A 677 -27.31 2.71 11.94
N LEU A 678 -26.31 3.40 11.40
CA LEU A 678 -26.22 3.72 9.96
C LEU A 678 -26.05 2.43 9.13
N VAL A 679 -25.18 1.52 9.56
CA VAL A 679 -25.03 0.19 8.92
C VAL A 679 -26.36 -0.58 8.90
N THR A 680 -27.13 -0.49 10.00
CA THR A 680 -28.45 -1.11 10.08
C THR A 680 -29.44 -0.52 9.06
N GLU A 681 -29.45 0.81 8.89
CA GLU A 681 -30.28 1.48 7.89
C GLU A 681 -29.90 1.09 6.46
N VAL A 682 -28.60 1.06 6.16
CA VAL A 682 -28.08 0.64 4.86
C VAL A 682 -28.52 -0.79 4.51
N ILE A 683 -28.38 -1.73 5.47
CA ILE A 683 -28.73 -3.14 5.24
C ILE A 683 -30.23 -3.35 5.10
N LEU A 684 -31.06 -2.64 5.87
CA LEU A 684 -32.51 -2.88 5.90
C LEU A 684 -33.30 -2.03 4.91
N SER A 685 -32.76 -0.92 4.47
CA SER A 685 -33.49 0.07 3.67
C SER A 685 -32.58 0.85 2.73
N PRO A 686 -31.81 0.18 1.85
CA PRO A 686 -30.97 0.87 0.87
C PRO A 686 -31.85 1.70 -0.09
N ARG A 687 -31.32 2.83 -0.58
CA ARG A 687 -32.04 3.79 -1.38
C ARG A 687 -32.31 3.32 -2.80
N PHE A 688 -31.37 2.62 -3.43
CA PHE A 688 -31.37 2.27 -4.85
C PHE A 688 -31.58 3.52 -5.74
N ASP A 689 -30.70 4.50 -5.55
CA ASP A 689 -30.74 5.74 -6.30
C ASP A 689 -30.36 5.50 -7.76
N GLU A 690 -31.21 5.98 -8.69
CA GLU A 690 -31.03 5.76 -10.14
C GLU A 690 -29.79 6.50 -10.67
N GLN A 691 -29.52 7.71 -10.17
CA GLN A 691 -28.34 8.47 -10.60
C GLN A 691 -27.05 7.82 -10.14
N GLU A 692 -26.98 7.36 -8.88
CA GLU A 692 -25.82 6.66 -8.35
C GLU A 692 -25.60 5.32 -9.04
N PHE A 693 -26.68 4.63 -9.42
CA PHE A 693 -26.57 3.40 -10.19
C PHE A 693 -25.97 3.62 -11.58
N GLU A 694 -26.40 4.65 -12.31
CA GLU A 694 -25.83 4.96 -13.63
C GLU A 694 -24.36 5.42 -13.50
N LEU A 695 -24.02 6.18 -12.47
CA LEU A 695 -22.63 6.54 -12.18
C LEU A 695 -21.76 5.31 -11.88
N ALA A 696 -22.26 4.37 -11.08
CA ALA A 696 -21.57 3.13 -10.77
C ALA A 696 -21.36 2.25 -12.02
N LYS A 697 -22.33 2.22 -12.94
CA LYS A 697 -22.19 1.53 -14.24
C LYS A 697 -21.11 2.15 -15.11
N ASP A 698 -21.17 3.47 -15.28
CA ASP A 698 -20.18 4.18 -16.09
C ASP A 698 -18.78 3.97 -15.51
N ASP A 699 -18.62 4.02 -14.20
CA ASP A 699 -17.39 3.77 -13.50
C ASP A 699 -16.89 2.32 -13.70
N THR A 700 -17.75 1.33 -13.50
CA THR A 700 -17.41 -0.09 -13.74
C THR A 700 -16.98 -0.33 -15.20
N ILE A 701 -17.65 0.27 -16.18
CA ILE A 701 -17.25 0.18 -17.60
C ILE A 701 -15.85 0.77 -17.81
N ASN A 702 -15.55 1.88 -17.14
CA ASN A 702 -14.23 2.51 -17.23
C ASN A 702 -13.14 1.65 -16.60
N GLN A 703 -13.41 1.05 -15.44
CA GLN A 703 -12.49 0.10 -14.81
C GLN A 703 -12.18 -1.08 -15.75
N ILE A 704 -13.19 -1.61 -16.45
CA ILE A 704 -13.02 -2.68 -17.45
C ILE A 704 -12.12 -2.22 -18.62
N GLU A 705 -12.28 -0.99 -19.11
CA GLU A 705 -11.41 -0.47 -20.18
C GLU A 705 -9.97 -0.23 -19.69
N GLN A 706 -9.79 0.13 -18.40
CA GLN A 706 -8.46 0.27 -17.77
C GLN A 706 -7.68 -1.05 -17.73
N ILE A 707 -8.36 -2.15 -17.47
CA ILE A 707 -7.72 -3.48 -17.48
C ILE A 707 -6.93 -3.66 -18.77
N LYS A 708 -7.48 -3.23 -19.91
CA LYS A 708 -6.85 -3.35 -21.23
C LYS A 708 -5.60 -2.49 -21.44
N ALA A 709 -5.37 -1.51 -20.57
CA ALA A 709 -4.20 -0.64 -20.61
C ALA A 709 -3.04 -1.13 -19.71
N ASN A 710 -3.30 -2.10 -18.83
CA ASN A 710 -2.33 -2.56 -17.85
C ASN A 710 -1.92 -4.01 -18.14
N PRO A 711 -0.66 -4.27 -18.55
CA PRO A 711 -0.21 -5.62 -18.87
C PRO A 711 -0.37 -6.65 -17.74
N ASN A 712 -0.22 -6.23 -16.46
CA ASN A 712 -0.45 -7.12 -15.32
C ASN A 712 -1.93 -7.47 -15.15
N ALA A 713 -2.82 -6.52 -15.36
CA ALA A 713 -4.26 -6.75 -15.29
C ALA A 713 -4.74 -7.63 -16.45
N ILE A 714 -4.24 -7.40 -17.66
CA ILE A 714 -4.47 -8.26 -18.83
C ILE A 714 -4.05 -9.69 -18.49
N ALA A 715 -2.81 -9.88 -18.01
CA ALA A 715 -2.30 -11.21 -17.68
C ALA A 715 -3.17 -11.93 -16.64
N SER A 716 -3.68 -11.21 -15.63
CA SER A 716 -4.55 -11.79 -14.61
C SER A 716 -5.90 -12.25 -15.16
N VAL A 717 -6.53 -11.45 -16.02
CA VAL A 717 -7.84 -11.76 -16.62
C VAL A 717 -7.73 -12.90 -17.63
N GLU A 718 -6.75 -12.81 -18.53
CA GLU A 718 -6.53 -13.84 -19.54
C GLU A 718 -6.13 -15.18 -18.92
N PHE A 719 -5.28 -15.16 -17.87
CA PHE A 719 -4.92 -16.38 -17.16
C PHE A 719 -6.13 -17.08 -16.52
N LYS A 720 -7.03 -16.34 -15.86
CA LYS A 720 -8.27 -16.91 -15.31
C LYS A 720 -9.14 -17.54 -16.42
N THR A 721 -9.27 -16.86 -17.55
CA THR A 721 -10.01 -17.38 -18.70
C THR A 721 -9.40 -18.68 -19.23
N LEU A 722 -8.09 -18.74 -19.36
CA LEU A 722 -7.36 -19.93 -19.81
C LEU A 722 -7.46 -21.09 -18.81
N LEU A 723 -7.38 -20.78 -17.51
CA LEU A 723 -7.40 -21.77 -16.44
C LEU A 723 -8.75 -22.42 -16.25
N TYR A 724 -9.80 -21.61 -16.25
CA TYR A 724 -11.15 -22.06 -15.91
C TYR A 724 -12.00 -22.39 -17.15
N GLY A 725 -11.71 -21.76 -18.30
CA GLY A 725 -12.53 -21.81 -19.50
C GLY A 725 -13.77 -20.91 -19.43
N ASP A 726 -14.21 -20.37 -20.57
CA ASP A 726 -15.25 -19.32 -20.68
C ASP A 726 -16.57 -19.59 -19.95
N ALA A 727 -16.95 -20.86 -19.82
CA ALA A 727 -18.21 -21.28 -19.20
C ALA A 727 -18.15 -21.30 -17.65
N HIS A 728 -16.97 -21.23 -17.07
CA HIS A 728 -16.79 -21.30 -15.62
C HIS A 728 -17.06 -19.92 -14.98
N PRO A 729 -17.78 -19.84 -13.84
CA PRO A 729 -18.01 -18.55 -13.19
C PRO A 729 -16.70 -17.78 -12.89
N PHE A 730 -15.66 -18.44 -12.41
CA PHE A 730 -14.39 -17.80 -12.09
C PHE A 730 -13.50 -17.44 -13.30
N ALA A 731 -13.92 -17.77 -14.51
CA ALA A 731 -13.30 -17.21 -15.72
C ALA A 731 -13.72 -15.76 -15.96
N LYS A 732 -14.72 -15.26 -15.25
CA LYS A 732 -15.22 -13.90 -15.34
C LYS A 732 -14.62 -13.04 -14.25
N THR A 733 -14.49 -11.74 -14.50
CA THR A 733 -14.16 -10.78 -13.46
C THR A 733 -15.40 -10.41 -12.66
N VAL A 734 -15.23 -10.03 -11.41
CA VAL A 734 -16.33 -9.53 -10.56
C VAL A 734 -17.00 -8.29 -11.17
N LEU A 735 -16.25 -7.49 -11.93
CA LEU A 735 -16.77 -6.33 -12.66
C LEU A 735 -17.73 -6.74 -13.80
N GLY A 736 -17.68 -7.97 -14.25
CA GLY A 736 -18.33 -8.39 -15.49
C GLY A 736 -17.56 -7.97 -16.73
N ASP A 737 -18.26 -7.87 -17.85
CA ASP A 737 -17.78 -7.30 -19.10
C ASP A 737 -18.66 -6.13 -19.53
N LYS A 738 -18.18 -5.30 -20.49
CA LYS A 738 -18.91 -4.13 -20.97
C LYS A 738 -20.34 -4.43 -21.41
N LYS A 739 -20.60 -5.61 -21.97
CA LYS A 739 -21.94 -6.00 -22.40
C LYS A 739 -22.81 -6.35 -21.21
N SER A 740 -22.33 -7.21 -20.30
CA SER A 740 -23.11 -7.61 -19.12
C SER A 740 -23.45 -6.41 -18.23
N VAL A 741 -22.50 -5.50 -17.99
CA VAL A 741 -22.71 -4.27 -17.21
C VAL A 741 -23.74 -3.36 -17.88
N ASN A 742 -23.67 -3.14 -19.20
CA ASN A 742 -24.68 -2.35 -19.92
C ASN A 742 -26.07 -2.97 -19.83
N ASP A 743 -26.16 -4.28 -19.83
CA ASP A 743 -27.43 -5.01 -19.78
C ASP A 743 -28.03 -5.07 -18.35
N ILE A 744 -27.25 -4.81 -17.28
CA ILE A 744 -27.75 -4.76 -15.89
C ILE A 744 -28.64 -3.53 -15.70
N THR A 745 -29.74 -3.71 -14.99
CA THR A 745 -30.73 -2.69 -14.64
C THR A 745 -30.82 -2.52 -13.13
N LEU A 746 -31.35 -1.40 -12.66
CA LEU A 746 -31.60 -1.17 -11.23
C LEU A 746 -32.54 -2.23 -10.62
N ASP A 747 -33.45 -2.78 -11.41
CA ASP A 747 -34.35 -3.86 -10.97
C ASP A 747 -33.59 -5.20 -10.80
N ASP A 748 -32.49 -5.43 -11.54
CA ASP A 748 -31.62 -6.59 -11.30
C ASP A 748 -30.93 -6.49 -9.94
N LEU A 749 -30.46 -5.29 -9.55
CA LEU A 749 -29.88 -5.03 -8.23
C LEU A 749 -30.91 -5.27 -7.12
N LYS A 750 -32.13 -4.70 -7.27
CA LYS A 750 -33.21 -4.90 -6.31
C LYS A 750 -33.57 -6.39 -6.19
N GLY A 751 -33.65 -7.10 -7.33
CA GLY A 751 -33.94 -8.54 -7.36
C GLY A 751 -32.84 -9.36 -6.67
N TYR A 752 -31.56 -9.02 -6.87
CA TYR A 752 -30.44 -9.64 -6.16
C TYR A 752 -30.54 -9.39 -4.64
N TYR A 753 -30.73 -8.13 -4.23
CA TYR A 753 -30.88 -7.76 -2.83
C TYR A 753 -32.09 -8.46 -2.18
N GLU A 754 -33.27 -8.42 -2.80
CA GLU A 754 -34.49 -9.06 -2.28
C GLU A 754 -34.33 -10.56 -2.09
N LYS A 755 -33.58 -11.23 -2.98
CA LYS A 755 -33.42 -12.67 -2.97
C LYS A 755 -32.29 -13.16 -2.08
N TYR A 756 -31.16 -12.47 -2.06
CA TYR A 756 -29.91 -12.98 -1.48
C TYR A 756 -29.39 -12.18 -0.28
N PHE A 757 -29.88 -10.96 -0.05
CA PHE A 757 -29.47 -10.18 1.10
C PHE A 757 -30.25 -10.67 2.35
N THR A 758 -29.66 -11.62 3.05
CA THR A 758 -30.34 -12.35 4.15
C THR A 758 -29.38 -12.69 5.29
N PRO A 759 -29.84 -12.62 6.56
CA PRO A 759 -29.01 -12.95 7.71
C PRO A 759 -28.55 -14.43 7.74
N SER A 760 -29.20 -15.31 6.98
CA SER A 760 -28.78 -16.72 6.82
C SER A 760 -27.42 -16.88 6.16
N LEU A 761 -26.99 -15.88 5.37
CA LEU A 761 -25.70 -15.84 4.69
C LEU A 761 -24.69 -14.91 5.41
N ALA A 762 -25.13 -14.21 6.48
CA ALA A 762 -24.38 -13.16 7.11
C ALA A 762 -23.43 -13.66 8.21
N LYS A 763 -22.20 -13.20 8.16
CA LYS A 763 -21.17 -13.35 9.17
C LYS A 763 -20.71 -11.97 9.61
N PHE A 764 -20.61 -11.74 10.90
CA PHE A 764 -20.13 -10.47 11.45
C PHE A 764 -18.83 -10.69 12.19
N HIS A 765 -17.76 -10.08 11.74
CA HIS A 765 -16.44 -10.16 12.33
C HIS A 765 -16.10 -8.82 12.96
N VAL A 766 -15.50 -8.82 14.14
CA VAL A 766 -15.23 -7.58 14.88
C VAL A 766 -14.02 -7.72 15.79
N VAL A 767 -13.16 -6.71 15.72
CA VAL A 767 -11.96 -6.63 16.56
C VAL A 767 -11.78 -5.18 17.04
N GLY A 768 -11.41 -4.98 18.29
CA GLY A 768 -11.10 -3.67 18.83
C GLY A 768 -11.52 -3.46 20.26
N ASP A 769 -11.49 -2.21 20.71
CA ASP A 769 -11.86 -1.79 22.06
C ASP A 769 -13.39 -1.81 22.23
N ILE A 770 -13.95 -3.02 22.23
CA ILE A 770 -15.38 -3.28 22.38
C ILE A 770 -15.65 -4.61 23.05
N LYS A 771 -16.69 -4.66 23.87
CA LYS A 771 -17.10 -5.88 24.57
C LYS A 771 -18.14 -6.64 23.74
N GLN A 772 -18.09 -7.98 23.81
CA GLN A 772 -19.05 -8.87 23.15
C GLN A 772 -20.51 -8.45 23.35
N GLN A 773 -20.88 -8.06 24.58
CA GLN A 773 -22.25 -7.67 24.90
C GLN A 773 -22.71 -6.41 24.15
N ASP A 774 -21.79 -5.45 23.92
CA ASP A 774 -22.09 -4.21 23.22
C ASP A 774 -22.21 -4.46 21.71
N VAL A 775 -21.41 -5.37 21.16
CA VAL A 775 -21.56 -5.84 19.78
C VAL A 775 -22.92 -6.51 19.57
N VAL A 776 -23.29 -7.47 20.42
CA VAL A 776 -24.59 -8.16 20.33
C VAL A 776 -25.75 -7.16 20.46
N LYS A 777 -25.61 -6.17 21.34
CA LYS A 777 -26.61 -5.10 21.51
C LYS A 777 -26.73 -4.21 20.27
N SER A 778 -25.62 -3.84 19.65
CA SER A 778 -25.65 -3.00 18.44
C SER A 778 -26.32 -3.69 17.26
N LEU A 779 -26.21 -5.02 17.16
CA LEU A 779 -26.84 -5.83 16.13
C LEU A 779 -28.31 -6.22 16.44
N ALA A 780 -28.85 -5.86 17.60
CA ALA A 780 -30.22 -6.22 17.97
C ALA A 780 -31.30 -5.74 16.98
N PRO A 781 -31.20 -4.53 16.37
CA PRO A 781 -32.16 -4.10 15.35
C PRO A 781 -32.12 -4.96 14.08
N LEU A 782 -30.93 -5.38 13.63
CA LEU A 782 -30.78 -6.35 12.53
C LEU A 782 -31.38 -7.69 12.90
N ASN A 783 -31.06 -8.23 14.08
CA ASN A 783 -31.59 -9.49 14.56
C ASN A 783 -33.13 -9.52 14.62
N ALA A 784 -33.78 -8.41 14.92
CA ALA A 784 -35.23 -8.32 15.02
C ALA A 784 -35.93 -8.12 13.69
N ARG A 785 -35.30 -7.45 12.70
CA ARG A 785 -35.98 -6.96 11.50
C ARG A 785 -35.53 -7.63 10.21
N TRP A 786 -34.31 -8.16 10.18
CA TRP A 786 -33.75 -8.85 9.00
C TRP A 786 -34.15 -10.31 9.01
N LEU A 787 -35.06 -10.67 8.08
CA LEU A 787 -35.67 -12.00 8.09
C LEU A 787 -34.81 -13.02 7.32
N PRO A 788 -34.60 -14.23 7.88
CA PRO A 788 -33.87 -15.29 7.20
C PRO A 788 -34.60 -15.80 5.96
N LYS A 789 -33.83 -16.16 4.94
CA LYS A 789 -34.28 -16.77 3.68
C LYS A 789 -33.40 -17.97 3.35
N ASP A 790 -33.96 -18.98 2.74
CA ASP A 790 -33.19 -20.11 2.23
C ASP A 790 -32.56 -19.74 0.88
N VAL A 791 -31.24 -19.88 0.77
CA VAL A 791 -30.48 -19.65 -0.47
C VAL A 791 -29.75 -20.93 -0.86
N THR A 792 -29.88 -21.31 -2.13
CA THR A 792 -29.18 -22.46 -2.68
C THR A 792 -28.13 -22.01 -3.69
N PHE A 793 -26.90 -22.45 -3.49
CA PHE A 793 -25.79 -22.20 -4.38
C PHE A 793 -25.73 -23.25 -5.48
N ALA A 794 -25.47 -22.82 -6.72
CA ALA A 794 -25.11 -23.73 -7.78
C ALA A 794 -23.74 -24.38 -7.48
N LYS A 795 -23.59 -25.64 -7.92
CA LYS A 795 -22.30 -26.31 -7.76
C LYS A 795 -21.27 -25.63 -8.69
N VAL A 796 -20.17 -25.16 -8.12
CA VAL A 796 -19.02 -24.66 -8.88
C VAL A 796 -18.26 -25.86 -9.44
N PRO A 797 -18.01 -25.94 -10.76
CA PRO A 797 -17.21 -27.02 -11.34
C PRO A 797 -15.76 -26.95 -10.85
N GLU A 798 -15.08 -28.08 -10.75
CA GLU A 798 -13.64 -28.09 -10.48
C GLU A 798 -12.86 -27.85 -11.79
N PRO A 799 -11.87 -26.92 -11.79
CA PRO A 799 -11.02 -26.72 -12.95
C PRO A 799 -10.16 -27.95 -13.21
N LYS A 800 -9.89 -28.22 -14.49
CA LYS A 800 -9.07 -29.38 -14.89
C LYS A 800 -7.67 -28.93 -15.21
N LEU A 801 -6.68 -29.71 -14.76
CA LEU A 801 -5.31 -29.55 -15.23
C LEU A 801 -5.24 -29.75 -16.76
N PRO A 802 -4.49 -28.91 -17.51
CA PRO A 802 -4.21 -29.15 -18.91
C PRO A 802 -3.58 -30.54 -19.14
N GLU A 803 -3.76 -31.11 -20.33
CA GLU A 803 -3.15 -32.41 -20.67
C GLU A 803 -1.62 -32.29 -20.88
N SER A 804 -1.16 -31.12 -21.33
CA SER A 804 0.26 -30.77 -21.52
C SER A 804 0.48 -29.29 -21.27
N ALA A 805 1.72 -28.87 -21.12
CA ALA A 805 2.11 -27.45 -21.06
C ALA A 805 1.62 -26.71 -22.32
N GLN A 806 1.12 -25.50 -22.09
CA GLN A 806 0.54 -24.65 -23.14
C GLN A 806 1.18 -23.26 -23.06
N LEU A 807 1.59 -22.71 -24.21
CA LEU A 807 2.23 -21.39 -24.29
C LEU A 807 1.31 -20.42 -25.02
N PHE A 808 0.94 -19.33 -24.32
CA PHE A 808 0.10 -18.26 -24.81
C PHE A 808 0.82 -16.94 -24.82
N PHE A 809 0.46 -16.09 -25.75
CA PHE A 809 1.01 -14.75 -25.87
C PHE A 809 -0.11 -13.72 -26.08
N TYR A 810 -0.04 -12.62 -25.38
CA TYR A 810 -0.90 -11.46 -25.57
C TYR A 810 -0.02 -10.26 -25.99
N ASP A 811 -0.35 -9.63 -27.11
CA ASP A 811 0.44 -8.54 -27.68
C ASP A 811 0.11 -7.19 -27.02
N VAL A 812 1.13 -6.55 -26.49
CA VAL A 812 1.13 -5.14 -26.05
C VAL A 812 2.26 -4.43 -26.79
N PRO A 813 1.96 -3.77 -27.91
CA PRO A 813 2.97 -3.20 -28.78
C PRO A 813 3.86 -2.17 -28.08
N GLY A 814 5.17 -2.34 -28.21
CA GLY A 814 6.18 -1.44 -27.65
C GLY A 814 6.40 -1.57 -26.14
N ALA A 815 5.85 -2.59 -25.49
CA ALA A 815 6.06 -2.85 -24.06
C ALA A 815 7.55 -3.04 -23.75
N LYS A 816 8.04 -2.29 -22.76
CA LYS A 816 9.44 -2.34 -22.32
C LYS A 816 9.73 -3.56 -21.44
N GLN A 817 8.68 -4.17 -20.90
CA GLN A 817 8.71 -5.39 -20.08
C GLN A 817 7.70 -6.40 -20.60
N SER A 818 7.99 -7.70 -20.36
CA SER A 818 7.02 -8.77 -20.52
C SER A 818 6.51 -9.20 -19.14
N VAL A 819 5.20 -9.32 -19.00
CA VAL A 819 4.59 -9.94 -17.82
C VAL A 819 4.52 -11.44 -18.05
N LEU A 820 5.13 -12.18 -17.13
CA LEU A 820 5.09 -13.65 -17.07
C LEU A 820 4.03 -14.05 -16.05
N TYR A 821 3.05 -14.82 -16.48
CA TYR A 821 1.99 -15.33 -15.62
C TYR A 821 1.80 -16.82 -15.92
N PHE A 822 2.38 -17.66 -15.08
CA PHE A 822 2.41 -19.11 -15.27
C PHE A 822 1.63 -19.80 -14.16
N GLY A 823 0.95 -20.90 -14.46
CA GLY A 823 0.25 -21.62 -13.40
C GLY A 823 -0.69 -22.71 -13.89
N HIS A 824 -1.39 -23.29 -12.93
CA HIS A 824 -2.39 -24.34 -13.12
C HIS A 824 -3.31 -24.44 -11.90
N SER A 825 -4.38 -25.22 -11.98
CA SER A 825 -5.30 -25.48 -10.87
C SER A 825 -4.60 -26.22 -9.70
N ALA A 826 -4.99 -25.88 -8.47
CA ALA A 826 -4.45 -26.42 -7.23
C ALA A 826 -5.59 -26.78 -6.25
N PRO A 827 -5.30 -27.44 -5.12
CA PRO A 827 -6.29 -27.75 -4.10
C PRO A 827 -6.98 -26.51 -3.55
N ASN A 828 -8.28 -26.62 -3.26
CA ASN A 828 -9.01 -25.58 -2.53
C ASN A 828 -8.59 -25.53 -1.03
N VAL A 829 -9.01 -24.49 -0.31
CA VAL A 829 -8.60 -24.26 1.08
C VAL A 829 -9.03 -25.35 2.07
N THR A 830 -10.09 -26.09 1.77
CA THR A 830 -10.60 -27.16 2.64
C THR A 830 -9.87 -28.49 2.47
N HIS A 831 -8.93 -28.59 1.54
CA HIS A 831 -8.14 -29.79 1.30
C HIS A 831 -7.08 -30.00 2.39
N ASP A 832 -6.88 -31.22 2.87
CA ASP A 832 -5.94 -31.58 3.95
C ASP A 832 -4.48 -31.16 3.69
N ASP A 833 -4.07 -31.05 2.44
CA ASP A 833 -2.72 -30.61 2.05
C ASP A 833 -2.64 -29.09 1.79
N ALA A 834 -3.73 -28.32 1.81
CA ALA A 834 -3.76 -26.92 1.38
C ALA A 834 -2.74 -26.05 2.13
N TYR A 835 -2.73 -26.14 3.46
CA TYR A 835 -1.75 -25.40 4.27
C TYR A 835 -0.31 -25.86 4.02
N LYS A 836 -0.09 -27.18 3.92
CA LYS A 836 1.26 -27.76 3.71
C LYS A 836 1.87 -27.37 2.36
N VAL A 837 1.05 -27.24 1.31
CA VAL A 837 1.59 -26.81 -0.01
C VAL A 837 1.97 -25.33 -0.01
N SER A 838 1.26 -24.48 0.77
CA SER A 838 1.67 -23.10 0.94
C SER A 838 2.99 -22.98 1.72
N VAL A 839 3.20 -23.82 2.75
CA VAL A 839 4.46 -23.91 3.49
C VAL A 839 5.60 -24.43 2.57
N MET A 840 5.35 -25.47 1.77
CA MET A 840 6.31 -25.97 0.78
C MET A 840 6.73 -24.87 -0.21
N ASN A 841 5.80 -24.04 -0.65
CA ASN A 841 6.05 -22.98 -1.62
C ASN A 841 7.00 -21.89 -1.11
N TYR A 842 7.21 -21.79 0.19
CA TYR A 842 8.08 -20.77 0.79
C TYR A 842 9.45 -20.70 0.12
N ARG A 843 10.14 -21.85 -0.06
CA ARG A 843 11.47 -21.90 -0.70
C ARG A 843 11.42 -21.83 -2.21
N LEU A 844 10.29 -22.14 -2.86
CA LEU A 844 10.17 -22.03 -4.30
C LEU A 844 10.07 -20.54 -4.73
N GLY A 845 9.04 -19.84 -4.26
CA GLY A 845 8.78 -18.47 -4.65
C GLY A 845 7.95 -17.67 -3.65
N GLY A 846 7.46 -18.28 -2.56
CA GLY A 846 6.63 -17.62 -1.54
C GLY A 846 7.44 -16.83 -0.51
N GLY A 847 8.71 -17.18 -0.29
CA GLY A 847 9.54 -16.60 0.77
C GLY A 847 10.31 -15.34 0.38
N GLY A 848 9.88 -14.60 -0.63
CA GLY A 848 10.58 -13.38 -1.07
C GLY A 848 12.04 -13.66 -1.39
N PHE A 849 12.95 -12.90 -0.84
CA PHE A 849 14.40 -13.07 -1.05
C PHE A 849 14.97 -14.41 -0.56
N ALA A 850 14.26 -15.09 0.33
CA ALA A 850 14.65 -16.46 0.73
C ALA A 850 14.27 -17.53 -0.30
N SER A 851 13.52 -17.20 -1.35
CA SER A 851 13.05 -18.16 -2.36
C SER A 851 14.05 -18.35 -3.51
N GLN A 852 14.04 -19.55 -4.12
CA GLN A 852 14.93 -19.87 -5.23
C GLN A 852 14.63 -19.04 -6.49
N LEU A 853 13.34 -18.78 -6.79
CA LEU A 853 12.96 -17.96 -7.94
C LEU A 853 13.51 -16.54 -7.81
N MET A 854 13.40 -15.93 -6.64
CA MET A 854 13.91 -14.57 -6.39
C MET A 854 15.43 -14.53 -6.45
N GLN A 855 16.10 -15.49 -5.82
CA GLN A 855 17.55 -15.60 -5.83
C GLN A 855 18.11 -15.72 -7.26
N GLU A 856 17.49 -16.51 -8.12
CA GLU A 856 18.01 -16.70 -9.48
C GLU A 856 17.67 -15.50 -10.38
N LEU A 857 16.40 -15.07 -10.45
CA LEU A 857 15.97 -14.09 -11.46
C LEU A 857 16.31 -12.63 -11.08
N ARG A 858 16.28 -12.30 -9.80
CA ARG A 858 16.65 -10.97 -9.33
C ARG A 858 18.11 -10.91 -8.89
N GLU A 859 18.49 -11.74 -7.90
CA GLU A 859 19.79 -11.62 -7.26
C GLU A 859 20.95 -12.09 -8.15
N ASN A 860 20.80 -13.19 -8.89
CA ASN A 860 21.86 -13.69 -9.76
C ASN A 860 21.83 -13.04 -11.15
N LYS A 861 20.66 -12.86 -11.75
CA LYS A 861 20.53 -12.44 -13.16
C LYS A 861 20.10 -10.99 -13.36
N GLY A 862 19.48 -10.33 -12.37
CA GLY A 862 18.97 -8.97 -12.51
C GLY A 862 17.92 -8.81 -13.63
N TYR A 863 17.14 -9.87 -13.93
CA TYR A 863 16.15 -9.86 -15.00
C TYR A 863 14.85 -9.16 -14.60
N THR A 864 14.55 -9.13 -13.32
CA THR A 864 13.32 -8.57 -12.76
C THR A 864 13.59 -7.79 -11.49
N TYR A 865 12.66 -6.93 -11.12
CA TYR A 865 12.56 -6.35 -9.78
C TYR A 865 12.03 -7.37 -8.76
N GLY A 866 11.13 -8.28 -9.20
CA GLY A 866 10.60 -9.32 -8.32
C GLY A 866 9.86 -10.42 -9.05
N ILE A 867 9.92 -11.62 -8.46
CA ILE A 867 9.20 -12.82 -8.90
C ILE A 867 8.64 -13.55 -7.69
N ARG A 868 7.45 -14.10 -7.82
CA ARG A 868 6.80 -14.87 -6.75
C ARG A 868 6.04 -16.06 -7.31
N SER A 869 5.95 -17.11 -6.50
CA SER A 869 4.94 -18.15 -6.66
C SER A 869 3.99 -18.18 -5.48
N SER A 870 2.75 -18.58 -5.71
CA SER A 870 1.73 -18.69 -4.68
C SER A 870 0.76 -19.85 -4.95
N PHE A 871 0.28 -20.47 -3.87
CA PHE A 871 -0.94 -21.25 -3.86
C PHE A 871 -2.04 -20.37 -3.30
N SER A 872 -2.99 -19.99 -4.12
CA SER A 872 -4.17 -19.22 -3.71
C SER A 872 -5.39 -20.12 -3.80
N SER A 873 -6.27 -20.08 -2.80
CA SER A 873 -7.44 -20.93 -2.80
C SER A 873 -8.59 -20.31 -2.01
N ASP A 874 -9.81 -20.59 -2.45
CA ASP A 874 -11.04 -20.36 -1.73
C ASP A 874 -11.71 -21.70 -1.36
N LYS A 875 -12.94 -21.66 -0.89
CA LYS A 875 -13.69 -22.90 -0.56
C LYS A 875 -14.11 -23.74 -1.78
N TYR A 876 -13.99 -23.22 -2.99
CA TYR A 876 -14.43 -23.87 -4.24
C TYR A 876 -13.25 -24.33 -5.09
N THR A 877 -12.22 -23.49 -5.24
CA THR A 877 -11.11 -23.71 -6.16
C THR A 877 -9.78 -23.33 -5.54
N GLY A 878 -8.71 -23.73 -6.19
CA GLY A 878 -7.35 -23.28 -5.88
C GLY A 878 -6.51 -23.17 -7.15
N GLU A 879 -5.51 -22.33 -7.12
CA GLU A 879 -4.56 -22.12 -8.19
C GLU A 879 -3.12 -22.04 -7.67
N PHE A 880 -2.19 -22.59 -8.42
CA PHE A 880 -0.76 -22.35 -8.29
C PHE A 880 -0.35 -21.37 -9.36
N THR A 881 0.30 -20.26 -8.98
CA THR A 881 0.74 -19.24 -9.94
C THR A 881 2.17 -18.80 -9.70
N ILE A 882 2.88 -18.43 -10.78
CA ILE A 882 4.16 -17.75 -10.78
C ILE A 882 3.97 -16.45 -11.56
N ARG A 883 4.40 -15.32 -10.97
CA ARG A 883 4.22 -13.98 -11.54
C ARG A 883 5.50 -13.17 -11.48
N SER A 884 5.83 -12.52 -12.60
CA SER A 884 6.96 -11.60 -12.70
C SER A 884 6.76 -10.62 -13.85
N ALA A 885 7.36 -9.44 -13.74
CA ALA A 885 7.60 -8.56 -14.89
C ALA A 885 9.11 -8.54 -15.16
N VAL A 886 9.51 -8.91 -16.36
CA VAL A 886 10.91 -8.97 -16.78
C VAL A 886 11.17 -8.01 -17.93
N ARG A 887 12.40 -7.54 -18.10
CA ARG A 887 12.76 -6.76 -19.31
C ARG A 887 12.42 -7.53 -20.58
N SER A 888 11.87 -6.85 -21.59
CA SER A 888 11.45 -7.51 -22.84
C SER A 888 12.57 -8.32 -23.48
N ASN A 889 13.82 -7.83 -23.48
CA ASN A 889 14.94 -8.51 -24.12
C ASN A 889 15.42 -9.80 -23.44
N VAL A 890 14.96 -10.10 -22.21
CA VAL A 890 15.29 -11.33 -21.46
C VAL A 890 14.07 -12.23 -21.23
N THR A 891 12.96 -12.01 -21.93
CA THR A 891 11.71 -12.77 -21.75
C THR A 891 11.93 -14.28 -21.92
N LEU A 892 12.64 -14.69 -22.98
CA LEU A 892 12.96 -16.09 -23.24
C LEU A 892 13.84 -16.67 -22.12
N GLU A 893 14.91 -15.98 -21.78
CA GLU A 893 15.93 -16.42 -20.82
C GLU A 893 15.33 -16.52 -19.39
N ALA A 894 14.47 -15.59 -19.03
CA ALA A 894 13.76 -15.61 -17.75
C ALA A 894 12.77 -16.77 -17.67
N THR A 895 11.99 -16.98 -18.73
CA THR A 895 11.05 -18.11 -18.81
C THR A 895 11.79 -19.45 -18.72
N GLN A 896 12.90 -19.60 -19.44
CA GLN A 896 13.72 -20.81 -19.36
C GLN A 896 14.26 -21.03 -17.95
N ALA A 897 14.80 -20.01 -17.29
CA ALA A 897 15.30 -20.12 -15.92
C ALA A 897 14.21 -20.53 -14.92
N ILE A 898 12.98 -20.03 -15.07
CA ILE A 898 11.83 -20.47 -14.25
C ILE A 898 11.56 -21.96 -14.49
N MET A 899 11.52 -22.41 -15.75
CA MET A 899 11.28 -23.81 -16.11
C MET A 899 12.36 -24.72 -15.53
N ASP A 900 13.63 -24.31 -15.60
CA ASP A 900 14.77 -25.08 -15.04
C ASP A 900 14.64 -25.22 -13.52
N ILE A 901 14.32 -24.13 -12.80
CA ILE A 901 14.08 -24.19 -11.35
C ILE A 901 12.94 -25.15 -11.03
N LEU A 902 11.82 -25.04 -11.75
CA LEU A 902 10.69 -25.95 -11.54
C LEU A 902 11.04 -27.41 -11.78
N ALA A 903 11.87 -27.71 -12.78
CA ALA A 903 12.29 -29.08 -13.05
C ALA A 903 13.16 -29.68 -11.94
N GLU A 904 13.96 -28.86 -11.27
CA GLU A 904 14.96 -29.30 -10.30
C GLU A 904 14.54 -29.20 -8.84
N PHE A 905 13.62 -28.30 -8.49
CA PHE A 905 13.26 -27.94 -7.11
C PHE A 905 12.95 -29.13 -6.23
N GLY A 906 12.06 -30.03 -6.68
CA GLY A 906 11.66 -31.19 -5.89
C GLY A 906 12.81 -32.17 -5.63
N ALA A 907 13.69 -32.37 -6.60
CA ALA A 907 14.86 -33.25 -6.45
C ALA A 907 15.90 -32.64 -5.49
N ASN A 908 16.14 -31.34 -5.60
CA ASN A 908 17.20 -30.62 -4.91
C ASN A 908 16.83 -30.12 -3.51
N TYR A 909 15.55 -30.15 -3.11
CA TYR A 909 15.10 -29.68 -1.79
C TYR A 909 15.85 -30.43 -0.67
N SER A 910 16.47 -29.69 0.24
CA SER A 910 17.40 -30.19 1.25
C SER A 910 16.88 -30.01 2.69
N ASP A 911 17.63 -30.60 3.66
CA ASP A 911 17.40 -30.37 5.09
C ASP A 911 17.64 -28.89 5.48
N GLU A 912 18.53 -28.18 4.79
CA GLU A 912 18.76 -26.75 4.98
C GLU A 912 17.53 -25.96 4.55
N ASP A 913 16.95 -26.25 3.36
CA ASP A 913 15.71 -25.62 2.89
C ASP A 913 14.55 -25.87 3.85
N LEU A 914 14.43 -27.08 4.38
CA LEU A 914 13.42 -27.40 5.39
C LEU A 914 13.66 -26.61 6.68
N GLY A 915 14.91 -26.46 7.10
CA GLY A 915 15.30 -25.67 8.25
C GLY A 915 14.89 -24.19 8.11
N VAL A 916 15.13 -23.59 6.95
CA VAL A 916 14.71 -22.21 6.62
C VAL A 916 13.19 -22.10 6.61
N THR A 917 12.49 -23.02 5.94
CA THR A 917 11.02 -23.05 5.86
C THR A 917 10.39 -23.15 7.25
N LYS A 918 10.79 -24.10 8.06
CA LYS A 918 10.28 -24.29 9.43
C LYS A 918 10.64 -23.10 10.32
N GLY A 919 11.88 -22.62 10.24
CA GLY A 919 12.35 -21.49 11.02
C GLY A 919 11.48 -20.27 10.81
N PHE A 920 11.23 -19.90 9.58
CA PHE A 920 10.34 -18.80 9.24
C PHE A 920 8.91 -19.06 9.72
N THR A 921 8.29 -20.17 9.29
CA THR A 921 6.86 -20.40 9.53
C THR A 921 6.53 -20.48 11.02
N LEU A 922 7.38 -21.14 11.83
CA LEU A 922 7.13 -21.28 13.27
C LEU A 922 7.39 -19.98 14.05
N LYS A 923 8.40 -19.20 13.64
CA LYS A 923 8.73 -17.98 14.36
C LYS A 923 7.89 -16.77 13.94
N SER A 924 7.47 -16.71 12.67
CA SER A 924 6.59 -15.64 12.19
C SER A 924 5.21 -15.64 12.86
N GLY A 925 4.80 -16.75 13.48
CA GLY A 925 3.56 -16.85 14.27
C GLY A 925 3.46 -15.81 15.39
N ALA A 926 4.59 -15.35 15.96
CA ALA A 926 4.60 -14.28 16.97
C ALA A 926 4.05 -12.94 16.43
N ARG A 927 4.14 -12.70 15.11
CA ARG A 927 3.65 -11.47 14.44
C ARG A 927 2.24 -11.61 13.86
N ALA A 928 1.67 -12.82 13.89
CA ALA A 928 0.43 -13.15 13.18
C ALA A 928 -0.80 -12.37 13.68
N PHE A 929 -0.71 -11.78 14.89
CA PHE A 929 -1.84 -11.15 15.56
C PHE A 929 -1.56 -9.72 16.01
N GLU A 930 -0.47 -9.10 15.57
CA GLU A 930 -0.05 -7.78 16.03
C GLU A 930 -1.10 -6.69 15.77
N THR A 931 -1.68 -6.63 14.58
CA THR A 931 -2.55 -5.53 14.17
C THR A 931 -4.04 -5.89 14.27
N LEU A 932 -4.91 -4.85 14.34
CA LEU A 932 -6.36 -5.04 14.28
C LEU A 932 -6.79 -5.79 13.02
N GLY A 933 -6.19 -5.46 11.86
CA GLY A 933 -6.48 -6.13 10.59
C GLY A 933 -6.04 -7.61 10.59
N ALA A 934 -4.89 -7.94 11.18
CA ALA A 934 -4.44 -9.32 11.32
C ALA A 934 -5.38 -10.14 12.21
N LYS A 935 -5.82 -9.57 13.34
CA LYS A 935 -6.80 -10.15 14.24
C LYS A 935 -8.17 -10.32 13.53
N LEU A 936 -8.60 -9.31 12.73
CA LEU A 936 -9.85 -9.39 11.95
C LEU A 936 -9.79 -10.48 10.88
N SER A 937 -8.67 -10.63 10.20
CA SER A 937 -8.47 -11.71 9.23
C SER A 937 -8.52 -13.08 9.90
N MET A 938 -7.93 -13.25 11.10
CA MET A 938 -8.00 -14.50 11.85
C MET A 938 -9.46 -14.91 12.15
N VAL A 939 -10.29 -13.98 12.63
CA VAL A 939 -11.69 -14.28 12.92
C VAL A 939 -12.51 -14.54 11.65
N SER A 940 -12.16 -13.90 10.55
CA SER A 940 -12.74 -14.16 9.23
C SER A 940 -12.42 -15.58 8.74
N GLU A 941 -11.15 -16.01 8.80
CA GLU A 941 -10.72 -17.36 8.44
C GLU A 941 -11.43 -18.44 9.26
N ILE A 942 -11.49 -18.26 10.60
CA ILE A 942 -12.21 -19.17 11.50
C ILE A 942 -13.68 -19.30 11.06
N SER A 943 -14.32 -18.18 10.78
CA SER A 943 -15.73 -18.12 10.43
C SER A 943 -16.01 -18.65 9.02
N ASP A 944 -15.17 -18.30 8.03
CA ASP A 944 -15.40 -18.62 6.63
C ASP A 944 -15.13 -20.10 6.30
N PHE A 945 -14.11 -20.66 6.94
CA PHE A 945 -13.71 -22.05 6.70
C PHE A 945 -14.11 -23.02 7.81
N GLY A 946 -14.77 -22.54 8.88
CA GLY A 946 -15.19 -23.36 10.00
C GLY A 946 -13.99 -23.93 10.78
N LEU A 947 -12.89 -23.18 10.86
CA LEU A 947 -11.69 -23.62 11.57
C LEU A 947 -11.91 -23.58 13.09
N PRO A 948 -11.23 -24.43 13.87
CA PRO A 948 -11.24 -24.33 15.33
C PRO A 948 -10.50 -23.05 15.77
N ASN A 949 -10.86 -22.52 16.94
CA ASN A 949 -10.23 -21.29 17.47
C ASN A 949 -8.72 -21.41 17.68
N ASP A 950 -8.20 -22.64 17.79
CA ASP A 950 -6.79 -22.97 17.97
C ASP A 950 -6.12 -23.47 16.68
N TYR A 951 -6.71 -23.23 15.49
CA TYR A 951 -6.21 -23.75 14.21
C TYR A 951 -4.74 -23.39 13.98
N VAL A 952 -4.29 -22.23 14.43
CA VAL A 952 -2.89 -21.78 14.31
C VAL A 952 -1.94 -22.74 15.04
N LEU A 953 -2.33 -23.21 16.24
CA LEU A 953 -1.53 -24.19 16.99
C LEU A 953 -1.51 -25.56 16.32
N GLN A 954 -2.60 -25.94 15.65
CA GLN A 954 -2.66 -27.18 14.86
C GLN A 954 -1.76 -27.07 13.63
N GLN A 955 -1.80 -25.95 12.92
CA GLN A 955 -0.89 -25.66 11.79
C GLN A 955 0.58 -25.65 12.24
N GLU A 956 0.88 -25.06 13.38
CA GLU A 956 2.22 -25.09 13.97
C GLU A 956 2.71 -26.54 14.23
N ALA A 957 1.84 -27.40 14.75
CA ALA A 957 2.16 -28.82 14.96
C ALA A 957 2.41 -29.55 13.64
N GLU A 958 1.63 -29.26 12.59
CA GLU A 958 1.85 -29.80 11.25
C GLU A 958 3.22 -29.40 10.69
N VAL A 959 3.59 -28.11 10.80
CA VAL A 959 4.90 -27.62 10.34
C VAL A 959 6.05 -28.30 11.09
N LYS A 960 5.92 -28.45 12.41
CA LYS A 960 6.93 -29.19 13.22
C LYS A 960 7.12 -30.61 12.74
N ALA A 961 6.05 -31.28 12.26
CA ALA A 961 6.08 -32.65 11.76
C ALA A 961 6.60 -32.81 10.32
N LEU A 962 6.64 -31.73 9.50
CA LEU A 962 7.10 -31.81 8.10
C LEU A 962 8.52 -32.38 7.98
N THR A 963 8.74 -33.14 6.92
CA THR A 963 10.04 -33.72 6.55
C THR A 963 10.39 -33.36 5.11
N VAL A 964 11.68 -33.47 4.74
CA VAL A 964 12.13 -33.30 3.33
C VAL A 964 11.36 -34.23 2.41
N GLY A 965 11.15 -35.50 2.83
CA GLY A 965 10.40 -36.47 2.03
C GLY A 965 8.94 -36.03 1.80
N GLU A 966 8.30 -35.41 2.79
CA GLU A 966 6.94 -34.89 2.66
C GLU A 966 6.89 -33.68 1.72
N ILE A 967 7.83 -32.76 1.83
CA ILE A 967 7.90 -31.60 0.90
C ILE A 967 8.08 -32.08 -0.55
N LYS A 968 9.00 -33.06 -0.79
CA LYS A 968 9.19 -33.65 -2.13
C LYS A 968 7.92 -34.34 -2.65
N ARG A 969 7.20 -35.03 -1.77
CA ARG A 969 5.90 -35.65 -2.11
C ARG A 969 4.86 -34.61 -2.50
N LEU A 970 4.72 -33.55 -1.70
CA LEU A 970 3.78 -32.44 -1.95
C LEU A 970 4.12 -31.76 -3.27
N TYR A 971 5.38 -31.44 -3.52
CA TYR A 971 5.84 -30.84 -4.77
C TYR A 971 5.46 -31.70 -5.97
N GLY A 972 5.81 -32.98 -5.98
CA GLY A 972 5.51 -33.88 -7.08
C GLY A 972 4.01 -34.15 -7.28
N LYS A 973 3.19 -33.92 -6.23
CA LYS A 973 1.73 -34.08 -6.31
C LYS A 973 1.01 -32.81 -6.81
N TYR A 974 1.56 -31.61 -6.54
CA TYR A 974 0.82 -30.35 -6.72
C TYR A 974 1.50 -29.31 -7.61
N VAL A 975 2.73 -29.54 -8.09
CA VAL A 975 3.40 -28.65 -9.05
C VAL A 975 3.68 -29.43 -10.34
N HIS A 976 3.07 -29.00 -11.44
CA HIS A 976 3.05 -29.72 -12.71
C HIS A 976 3.58 -28.84 -13.86
N PRO A 977 4.90 -28.63 -14.00
CA PRO A 977 5.45 -27.78 -15.06
C PRO A 977 5.11 -28.29 -16.48
N ASP A 978 4.96 -29.59 -16.63
CA ASP A 978 4.55 -30.27 -17.89
C ASP A 978 3.08 -30.11 -18.25
N ARG A 979 2.27 -29.53 -17.36
CA ARG A 979 0.84 -29.33 -17.51
C ARG A 979 0.42 -27.90 -17.11
N MET A 980 1.33 -26.95 -17.25
CA MET A 980 1.15 -25.56 -16.83
C MET A 980 0.73 -24.68 -18.03
N ILE A 981 -0.03 -23.68 -17.75
CA ILE A 981 -0.31 -22.55 -18.65
C ILE A 981 0.84 -21.56 -18.50
N TYR A 982 1.55 -21.29 -19.58
CA TYR A 982 2.58 -20.25 -19.66
C TYR A 982 2.02 -19.10 -20.46
N LEU A 983 1.53 -18.06 -19.78
CA LEU A 983 1.03 -16.83 -20.40
C LEU A 983 2.09 -15.74 -20.34
N ILE A 984 2.37 -15.13 -21.51
CA ILE A 984 3.30 -14.01 -21.63
C ILE A 984 2.54 -12.83 -22.24
N VAL A 985 2.58 -11.68 -21.58
CA VAL A 985 2.01 -10.42 -22.08
C VAL A 985 3.16 -9.47 -22.36
N GLY A 986 3.33 -9.06 -23.63
CA GLY A 986 4.50 -8.25 -24.01
C GLY A 986 4.48 -7.85 -25.48
N ASP A 987 5.60 -7.31 -25.96
CA ASP A 987 5.76 -6.86 -27.34
C ASP A 987 5.98 -8.05 -28.30
N LYS A 988 5.00 -8.31 -29.14
CA LYS A 988 5.01 -9.42 -30.11
C LYS A 988 6.15 -9.33 -31.09
N ASP A 989 6.42 -8.13 -31.61
CA ASP A 989 7.38 -7.94 -32.71
C ASP A 989 8.79 -8.35 -32.28
N THR A 990 9.11 -8.22 -31.01
CA THR A 990 10.42 -8.53 -30.47
C THR A 990 10.52 -9.87 -29.76
N GLN A 991 9.42 -10.42 -29.23
CA GLN A 991 9.47 -11.59 -28.35
C GLN A 991 8.80 -12.86 -28.92
N PHE A 992 7.72 -12.75 -29.66
CA PHE A 992 6.87 -13.88 -30.02
C PHE A 992 7.61 -15.04 -30.69
N GLU A 993 8.41 -14.76 -31.72
CA GLU A 993 9.14 -15.79 -32.47
C GLU A 993 10.26 -16.44 -31.64
N ARG A 994 10.89 -15.69 -30.73
CA ARG A 994 11.97 -16.21 -29.87
C ARG A 994 11.49 -17.29 -28.92
N LEU A 995 10.23 -17.23 -28.47
CA LEU A 995 9.65 -18.15 -27.49
C LEU A 995 9.49 -19.58 -28.00
N GLN A 996 9.57 -19.83 -29.30
CA GLN A 996 9.63 -21.19 -29.87
C GLN A 996 10.82 -22.00 -29.33
N ALA A 997 11.90 -21.31 -28.94
CA ALA A 997 13.09 -21.95 -28.35
C ALA A 997 12.84 -22.64 -27.00
N LEU A 998 11.71 -22.33 -26.30
CA LEU A 998 11.32 -23.01 -25.06
C LEU A 998 10.93 -24.50 -25.26
N GLY A 999 10.73 -24.94 -26.49
CA GLY A 999 10.34 -26.33 -26.76
C GLY A 999 8.89 -26.66 -26.44
N LEU A 1000 8.05 -25.65 -26.13
CA LEU A 1000 6.62 -25.79 -25.86
C LEU A 1000 5.73 -25.65 -27.11
N GLY A 1001 6.35 -25.59 -28.29
CA GLY A 1001 5.66 -25.30 -29.55
C GLY A 1001 5.58 -23.79 -29.85
N GLN A 1002 4.84 -23.44 -30.89
CA GLN A 1002 4.60 -22.03 -31.22
C GLN A 1002 3.62 -21.44 -30.23
N PRO A 1003 3.86 -20.22 -29.70
CA PRO A 1003 2.91 -19.56 -28.83
C PRO A 1003 1.55 -19.34 -29.52
N THR A 1004 0.46 -19.51 -28.79
CA THR A 1004 -0.88 -19.15 -29.25
C THR A 1004 -1.11 -17.66 -28.99
N LEU A 1005 -1.35 -16.87 -30.03
CA LEU A 1005 -1.66 -15.45 -29.91
C LEU A 1005 -3.12 -15.27 -29.49
N LEU A 1006 -3.38 -14.56 -28.38
CA LEU A 1006 -4.71 -14.37 -27.80
C LEU A 1006 -5.46 -13.19 -28.42
N ASN A 1007 -4.73 -12.15 -28.85
CA ASN A 1007 -5.27 -10.93 -29.51
C ASN A 1007 -4.63 -10.77 -30.90
N PRO A 1008 -5.04 -11.52 -31.92
CA PRO A 1008 -4.42 -11.57 -33.25
C PRO A 1008 -4.56 -10.26 -34.04
#